data_e442c8ff1257a0b0dbb8712b78b5e8b6
#
_entry.id   e442c8ff1257a0b0dbb8712b78b5e8b6
#
_cell.length_a   1.000
_cell.length_b   1.000
_cell.length_c   1.000
_cell.angle_alpha   90.00
_cell.angle_beta   90.00
_cell.angle_gamma   90.00
#
_symmetry.space_group_name_H-M   'P 1'
#
loop_
_entity.id
_entity.type
_entity.pdbx_description
1 polymer ?
#
loop_
_entity_poly.entity_id
_entity_poly.type
_entity_poly.pdbx_seq_one_letter_code
_entity_poly.pdbx_strand_id
1 'polypeptide(L)'
;MQPIPLKQYDQYPVPTGVALGLSPQAGGAFHFKLWSPAAEAVRMMLYEKGTGGDPLNIIALKAAQSGIWETKLNPDAKGKYYTVQVKIAGRWLDETPDPYAKAVGLNGQRGMVLDLADTNPPGWEADRRPPLAAPTDIVLYELHVRDLSAHPQSGIRHRGKFLGLVEAGTRSAEGLPTGLDHLKALGVTHVHLLPAFDFRSIDEGLPFSPERYNWGYDPENYNVPEGSYATDATDGAVRIREFKQMVQALHAAGLRVVMDVVYNHTGATEESVFNRCAPGYYYRQTAEGKWSNASGCGNETASERPMMRQFMLESLAHWVREYHIDGFRFDLMGIHDIETMNQISATLHAIEPSIFLYGEGWTAGGSPLPDAQRAIKHNTPRLDRVAAFSDDFRDALKGSVFERSDRGFVSGKPGTEESIKFGIVAATRHPQLDYERVNYSKAPWAKAPQQTINYAECHDNHTLWDRLAISRPDAPEAERVKMQQLALSMVLTAQGVPFLHAGMEFLRSKQMEENSYQSPDAINQLDWGRKKQHAGTEELVRQLIRMRREHPAFRMATEAEIQQNLRFLEVKGENLVAFALNGQAVGDRWKTIIVVHNGNADTRGIALPSGKWRVALEGGKMAAEGAERQHSSPALAVPGISTMVLFE
;
A
#
# COMPACT_ATOMS: atom_id res chain seq x y z
N MET A 1 2.17 -31.76 -13.27
CA MET A 1 2.44 -31.84 -14.72
C MET A 1 3.85 -31.34 -14.96
N GLN A 2 4.66 -31.97 -15.80
CA GLN A 2 5.95 -31.35 -16.16
C GLN A 2 5.64 -30.02 -16.87
N PRO A 3 6.31 -28.90 -16.51
CA PRO A 3 6.07 -27.62 -17.16
C PRO A 3 6.36 -27.71 -18.66
N ILE A 4 5.50 -27.11 -19.46
CA ILE A 4 5.72 -26.98 -20.91
C ILE A 4 7.01 -26.17 -21.09
N PRO A 5 7.97 -26.61 -21.91
CA PRO A 5 9.18 -25.85 -22.16
C PRO A 5 8.83 -24.44 -22.65
N LEU A 6 9.37 -23.42 -22.01
CA LEU A 6 9.09 -21.99 -22.32
C LEU A 6 9.29 -21.64 -23.79
N LYS A 7 10.27 -22.28 -24.47
CA LYS A 7 10.50 -22.13 -25.91
C LYS A 7 9.28 -22.46 -26.79
N GLN A 8 8.31 -23.24 -26.29
CA GLN A 8 7.08 -23.47 -27.03
C GLN A 8 6.17 -22.24 -27.04
N TYR A 9 6.26 -21.39 -26.03
CA TYR A 9 5.51 -20.15 -25.98
C TYR A 9 6.13 -19.03 -26.84
N ASP A 10 7.45 -19.05 -27.04
CA ASP A 10 8.18 -18.01 -27.79
C ASP A 10 7.79 -17.95 -29.27
N GLN A 11 7.20 -19.02 -29.82
CA GLN A 11 6.71 -19.06 -31.20
C GLN A 11 5.40 -18.28 -31.42
N TYR A 12 4.70 -17.91 -30.34
CA TYR A 12 3.43 -17.20 -30.43
C TYR A 12 3.67 -15.70 -30.20
N PRO A 13 3.31 -14.83 -31.14
CA PRO A 13 3.38 -13.40 -30.92
C PRO A 13 2.39 -12.98 -29.83
N VAL A 14 2.78 -11.98 -29.05
CA VAL A 14 1.89 -11.38 -28.04
C VAL A 14 0.69 -10.74 -28.76
N PRO A 15 -0.55 -11.10 -28.41
CA PRO A 15 -1.73 -10.50 -29.01
C PRO A 15 -1.87 -9.04 -28.56
N THR A 16 -1.47 -8.10 -29.41
CA THR A 16 -1.60 -6.67 -29.13
C THR A 16 -2.96 -6.14 -29.58
N GLY A 17 -3.56 -5.25 -28.76
CA GLY A 17 -4.85 -4.63 -29.08
C GLY A 17 -6.05 -5.57 -29.00
N VAL A 18 -5.89 -6.75 -28.37
CA VAL A 18 -6.95 -7.73 -28.18
C VAL A 18 -7.36 -7.73 -26.71
N ALA A 19 -8.61 -7.36 -26.42
CA ALA A 19 -9.16 -7.51 -25.08
C ALA A 19 -9.36 -9.01 -24.77
N LEU A 20 -8.63 -9.53 -23.78
CA LEU A 20 -8.81 -10.87 -23.24
C LEU A 20 -9.88 -10.89 -22.14
N GLY A 21 -10.38 -12.09 -21.83
CA GLY A 21 -11.51 -12.29 -20.92
C GLY A 21 -12.85 -11.99 -21.62
N LEU A 22 -13.85 -11.69 -20.82
CA LEU A 22 -15.22 -11.43 -21.28
C LEU A 22 -15.41 -9.94 -21.58
N SER A 23 -15.97 -9.63 -22.76
CA SER A 23 -16.26 -8.25 -23.20
C SER A 23 -17.72 -8.13 -23.66
N PRO A 24 -18.51 -7.18 -23.12
CA PRO A 24 -19.87 -6.92 -23.60
C PRO A 24 -19.84 -6.43 -25.04
N GLN A 25 -20.90 -6.78 -25.78
CA GLN A 25 -21.09 -6.44 -27.19
C GLN A 25 -22.45 -5.75 -27.40
N ALA A 26 -22.60 -5.09 -28.50
CA ALA A 26 -23.90 -4.51 -28.90
C ALA A 26 -25.01 -5.59 -28.89
N GLY A 27 -26.20 -5.22 -28.42
CA GLY A 27 -27.33 -6.14 -28.31
C GLY A 27 -27.29 -7.09 -27.10
N GLY A 28 -26.42 -6.84 -26.13
CA GLY A 28 -26.37 -7.60 -24.88
C GLY A 28 -25.62 -8.94 -24.97
N ALA A 29 -25.04 -9.26 -26.12
CA ALA A 29 -24.16 -10.42 -26.29
C ALA A 29 -22.78 -10.18 -25.63
N PHE A 30 -21.99 -11.25 -25.46
CA PHE A 30 -20.64 -11.14 -24.94
C PHE A 30 -19.66 -11.87 -25.87
N HIS A 31 -18.42 -11.35 -25.94
CA HIS A 31 -17.32 -12.00 -26.64
C HIS A 31 -16.27 -12.40 -25.61
N PHE A 32 -15.96 -13.69 -25.56
CA PHE A 32 -14.94 -14.25 -24.67
C PHE A 32 -13.69 -14.61 -25.46
N LYS A 33 -12.52 -14.26 -24.93
CA LYS A 33 -11.22 -14.61 -25.49
C LYS A 33 -10.26 -15.05 -24.41
N LEU A 34 -9.60 -16.19 -24.62
CA LEU A 34 -8.57 -16.74 -23.75
C LEU A 34 -7.27 -16.91 -24.52
N TRP A 35 -6.14 -16.48 -23.94
CA TRP A 35 -4.83 -16.83 -24.46
C TRP A 35 -4.34 -18.13 -23.82
N SER A 36 -4.20 -19.15 -24.64
CA SER A 36 -3.72 -20.47 -24.25
C SER A 36 -3.02 -21.13 -25.44
N PRO A 37 -1.81 -20.69 -25.81
CA PRO A 37 -1.19 -21.04 -27.09
C PRO A 37 -0.77 -22.51 -27.19
N ALA A 38 -0.53 -23.18 -26.07
CA ALA A 38 -0.18 -24.60 -26.04
C ALA A 38 -1.41 -25.55 -26.04
N ALA A 39 -2.61 -24.99 -26.03
CA ALA A 39 -3.84 -25.78 -25.98
C ALA A 39 -4.11 -26.51 -27.30
N GLU A 40 -4.55 -27.76 -27.19
CA GLU A 40 -5.08 -28.57 -28.30
C GLU A 40 -6.57 -28.31 -28.51
N ALA A 41 -7.27 -27.95 -27.42
CA ALA A 41 -8.68 -27.57 -27.41
C ALA A 41 -8.98 -26.77 -26.14
N VAL A 42 -9.98 -25.90 -26.22
CA VAL A 42 -10.50 -25.15 -25.08
C VAL A 42 -12.02 -25.25 -25.09
N ARG A 43 -12.62 -25.40 -23.90
CA ARG A 43 -14.07 -25.36 -23.74
C ARG A 43 -14.45 -24.48 -22.54
N MET A 44 -15.62 -23.88 -22.63
CA MET A 44 -16.27 -23.13 -21.56
C MET A 44 -17.47 -23.92 -21.06
N MET A 45 -17.63 -24.03 -19.75
CA MET A 45 -18.82 -24.54 -19.10
C MET A 45 -19.62 -23.37 -18.55
N LEU A 46 -20.92 -23.34 -18.82
CA LEU A 46 -21.84 -22.35 -18.25
C LEU A 46 -22.63 -22.99 -17.10
N TYR A 47 -22.86 -22.22 -16.06
CA TYR A 47 -23.55 -22.65 -14.84
C TYR A 47 -24.61 -21.64 -14.43
N GLU A 48 -25.64 -22.12 -13.73
CA GLU A 48 -26.68 -21.24 -13.15
C GLU A 48 -26.16 -20.46 -11.92
N LYS A 49 -25.25 -21.06 -11.13
CA LYS A 49 -24.76 -20.51 -9.86
C LYS A 49 -23.25 -20.41 -9.82
N GLY A 50 -22.75 -19.52 -8.97
CA GLY A 50 -21.32 -19.34 -8.73
C GLY A 50 -20.60 -20.54 -8.12
N THR A 51 -21.32 -21.51 -7.58
CA THR A 51 -20.78 -22.75 -7.02
C THR A 51 -21.78 -23.90 -7.12
N GLY A 52 -21.31 -25.15 -7.14
CA GLY A 52 -22.14 -26.35 -7.19
C GLY A 52 -22.94 -26.50 -8.49
N GLY A 53 -23.74 -27.58 -8.59
CA GLY A 53 -24.57 -27.92 -9.75
C GLY A 53 -23.80 -28.34 -11.01
N ASP A 54 -24.53 -28.94 -11.95
CA ASP A 54 -23.99 -29.37 -13.23
C ASP A 54 -23.96 -28.21 -14.23
N PRO A 55 -23.08 -28.26 -15.24
CA PRO A 55 -23.08 -27.25 -16.29
C PRO A 55 -24.37 -27.27 -17.12
N LEU A 56 -24.93 -26.10 -17.35
CA LEU A 56 -26.09 -25.88 -18.25
C LEU A 56 -25.70 -26.17 -19.69
N ASN A 57 -24.47 -25.82 -20.07
CA ASN A 57 -23.99 -25.98 -21.43
C ASN A 57 -22.45 -26.09 -21.42
N ILE A 58 -21.91 -26.80 -22.40
CA ILE A 58 -20.47 -26.92 -22.68
C ILE A 58 -20.23 -26.39 -24.09
N ILE A 59 -19.46 -25.32 -24.19
CA ILE A 59 -19.20 -24.60 -25.44
C ILE A 59 -17.73 -24.81 -25.84
N ALA A 60 -17.49 -25.43 -26.99
CA ALA A 60 -16.15 -25.50 -27.57
C ALA A 60 -15.74 -24.11 -28.10
N LEU A 61 -14.56 -23.64 -27.74
CA LEU A 61 -13.99 -22.41 -28.26
C LEU A 61 -13.32 -22.67 -29.62
N LYS A 62 -13.29 -21.65 -30.47
CA LYS A 62 -12.60 -21.66 -31.76
C LYS A 62 -11.19 -21.11 -31.60
N ALA A 63 -10.21 -21.78 -32.17
CA ALA A 63 -8.86 -21.26 -32.26
C ALA A 63 -8.81 -20.04 -33.19
N ALA A 64 -8.10 -19.00 -32.74
CA ALA A 64 -7.81 -17.79 -33.50
C ALA A 64 -6.28 -17.58 -33.59
N GLN A 65 -5.85 -16.44 -34.13
CA GLN A 65 -4.41 -16.15 -34.28
C GLN A 65 -3.73 -15.93 -32.91
N SER A 66 -2.42 -16.07 -32.86
CA SER A 66 -1.57 -15.76 -31.70
C SER A 66 -1.90 -16.55 -30.42
N GLY A 67 -2.39 -17.80 -30.56
CA GLY A 67 -2.72 -18.67 -29.43
C GLY A 67 -3.99 -18.27 -28.68
N ILE A 68 -4.86 -17.49 -29.30
CA ILE A 68 -6.17 -17.09 -28.74
C ILE A 68 -7.21 -18.17 -29.07
N TRP A 69 -8.09 -18.39 -28.11
CA TRP A 69 -9.32 -19.18 -28.24
C TRP A 69 -10.52 -18.28 -27.92
N GLU A 70 -11.57 -18.35 -28.73
CA GLU A 70 -12.69 -17.42 -28.59
C GLU A 70 -14.06 -18.07 -28.78
N THR A 71 -15.07 -17.47 -28.17
CA THR A 71 -16.49 -17.79 -28.39
C THR A 71 -17.36 -16.57 -28.14
N LYS A 72 -18.59 -16.60 -28.65
CA LYS A 72 -19.63 -15.59 -28.38
C LYS A 72 -20.72 -16.20 -27.53
N LEU A 73 -21.17 -15.44 -26.54
CA LEU A 73 -22.30 -15.81 -25.70
C LEU A 73 -23.51 -14.94 -26.07
N ASN A 74 -24.67 -15.56 -26.09
CA ASN A 74 -25.93 -14.85 -26.30
C ASN A 74 -26.31 -14.00 -25.08
N PRO A 75 -27.25 -13.04 -25.22
CA PRO A 75 -27.68 -12.18 -24.12
C PRO A 75 -28.25 -12.93 -22.91
N ASP A 76 -28.82 -14.11 -23.07
CA ASP A 76 -29.37 -14.95 -22.02
C ASP A 76 -28.30 -15.58 -21.10
N ALA A 77 -27.03 -15.49 -21.47
CA ALA A 77 -25.91 -15.87 -20.62
C ALA A 77 -25.65 -14.84 -19.50
N LYS A 78 -26.15 -13.61 -19.60
CA LYS A 78 -25.97 -12.56 -18.57
C LYS A 78 -26.50 -13.03 -17.21
N GLY A 79 -25.71 -12.84 -16.17
CA GLY A 79 -26.01 -13.30 -14.81
C GLY A 79 -25.61 -14.75 -14.51
N LYS A 80 -25.24 -15.54 -15.54
CA LYS A 80 -24.73 -16.90 -15.37
C LYS A 80 -23.25 -16.90 -15.04
N TYR A 81 -22.76 -18.04 -14.61
CA TYR A 81 -21.36 -18.24 -14.26
C TYR A 81 -20.68 -19.17 -15.25
N TYR A 82 -19.35 -19.05 -15.35
CA TYR A 82 -18.58 -19.87 -16.27
C TYR A 82 -17.25 -20.31 -15.69
N THR A 83 -16.76 -21.43 -16.20
CA THR A 83 -15.35 -21.85 -16.11
C THR A 83 -14.82 -22.16 -17.49
N VAL A 84 -13.52 -22.23 -17.61
CA VAL A 84 -12.83 -22.74 -18.79
C VAL A 84 -12.03 -23.98 -18.45
N GLN A 85 -11.90 -24.87 -19.42
CA GLN A 85 -10.95 -25.98 -19.38
C GLN A 85 -10.08 -25.97 -20.63
N VAL A 86 -8.81 -26.21 -20.42
CA VAL A 86 -7.79 -26.30 -21.48
C VAL A 86 -7.35 -27.75 -21.62
N LYS A 87 -7.22 -28.23 -22.85
CA LYS A 87 -6.69 -29.56 -23.15
C LYS A 87 -5.24 -29.45 -23.60
N ILE A 88 -4.34 -30.11 -22.88
CA ILE A 88 -2.90 -30.14 -23.17
C ILE A 88 -2.40 -31.57 -23.05
N ALA A 89 -1.58 -32.01 -24.00
CA ALA A 89 -1.02 -33.37 -24.08
C ALA A 89 -2.11 -34.45 -23.92
N GLY A 90 -3.21 -34.29 -24.62
CA GLY A 90 -4.33 -35.24 -24.64
C GLY A 90 -5.24 -35.18 -23.37
N ARG A 91 -4.93 -34.37 -22.35
CA ARG A 91 -5.65 -34.30 -21.07
C ARG A 91 -6.33 -32.96 -20.89
N TRP A 92 -7.58 -32.98 -20.43
CA TRP A 92 -8.26 -31.80 -19.92
C TRP A 92 -7.70 -31.45 -18.54
N LEU A 93 -7.26 -30.19 -18.36
CA LEU A 93 -6.91 -29.64 -17.06
C LEU A 93 -8.16 -29.38 -16.23
N ASP A 94 -7.97 -29.06 -14.95
CA ASP A 94 -9.10 -28.71 -14.08
C ASP A 94 -9.77 -27.41 -14.54
N GLU A 95 -11.04 -27.29 -14.19
CA GLU A 95 -11.81 -26.06 -14.42
C GLU A 95 -11.24 -24.88 -13.65
N THR A 96 -11.31 -23.71 -14.26
CA THR A 96 -10.85 -22.46 -13.67
C THR A 96 -11.62 -21.27 -14.24
N PRO A 97 -11.82 -20.15 -13.52
CA PRO A 97 -12.11 -18.89 -14.17
C PRO A 97 -10.94 -18.50 -15.08
N ASP A 98 -11.15 -17.56 -15.98
CA ASP A 98 -10.04 -17.06 -16.79
C ASP A 98 -9.22 -16.00 -16.03
N PRO A 99 -7.94 -15.79 -16.39
CA PRO A 99 -7.09 -14.79 -15.72
C PRO A 99 -7.62 -13.35 -15.76
N TYR A 100 -8.46 -13.04 -16.74
CA TYR A 100 -9.04 -11.71 -16.95
C TYR A 100 -10.48 -11.58 -16.43
N ALA A 101 -10.98 -12.55 -15.65
CA ALA A 101 -12.29 -12.48 -15.05
C ALA A 101 -12.44 -11.19 -14.22
N LYS A 102 -13.51 -10.43 -14.48
CA LYS A 102 -13.82 -9.14 -13.82
C LYS A 102 -14.97 -9.24 -12.83
N ALA A 103 -15.62 -10.38 -12.78
CA ALA A 103 -16.64 -10.73 -11.80
C ALA A 103 -16.55 -12.23 -11.55
N VAL A 104 -16.66 -12.64 -10.29
CA VAL A 104 -16.62 -14.06 -9.89
C VAL A 104 -17.71 -14.35 -8.88
N GLY A 105 -18.09 -15.62 -8.79
CA GLY A 105 -18.96 -16.12 -7.75
C GLY A 105 -18.20 -16.44 -6.46
N LEU A 106 -18.87 -17.17 -5.58
CA LEU A 106 -18.37 -17.55 -4.26
C LEU A 106 -16.97 -18.20 -4.33
N ASN A 107 -16.08 -17.75 -3.46
CA ASN A 107 -14.69 -18.22 -3.36
C ASN A 107 -13.90 -18.13 -4.68
N GLY A 108 -14.25 -17.20 -5.57
CA GLY A 108 -13.54 -17.00 -6.83
C GLY A 108 -13.59 -18.18 -7.81
N GLN A 109 -14.44 -19.21 -7.58
CA GLN A 109 -14.38 -20.48 -8.32
C GLN A 109 -14.86 -20.40 -9.77
N ARG A 110 -15.77 -19.46 -10.09
CA ARG A 110 -16.36 -19.29 -11.42
C ARG A 110 -16.42 -17.84 -11.79
N GLY A 111 -16.02 -17.50 -13.02
CA GLY A 111 -16.28 -16.19 -13.58
C GLY A 111 -17.78 -15.93 -13.73
N MET A 112 -18.22 -14.69 -13.63
CA MET A 112 -19.61 -14.28 -13.85
C MET A 112 -19.74 -13.53 -15.16
N VAL A 113 -20.77 -13.84 -15.94
CA VAL A 113 -21.12 -13.10 -17.16
C VAL A 113 -21.86 -11.83 -16.78
N LEU A 114 -21.14 -10.72 -16.74
CA LEU A 114 -21.65 -9.44 -16.23
C LEU A 114 -21.18 -8.28 -17.10
N ASP A 115 -22.06 -7.29 -17.30
CA ASP A 115 -21.68 -5.96 -17.75
C ASP A 115 -21.40 -5.12 -16.50
N LEU A 116 -20.17 -4.64 -16.35
CA LEU A 116 -19.75 -3.88 -15.16
C LEU A 116 -20.54 -2.56 -14.98
N ALA A 117 -21.11 -2.01 -16.06
CA ALA A 117 -21.96 -0.83 -15.98
C ALA A 117 -23.21 -1.06 -15.10
N ASP A 118 -23.70 -2.30 -15.00
CA ASP A 118 -24.84 -2.66 -14.13
C ASP A 118 -24.51 -2.58 -12.64
N THR A 119 -23.24 -2.49 -12.29
CA THR A 119 -22.76 -2.43 -10.90
C THR A 119 -22.49 -1.01 -10.43
N ASN A 120 -22.65 0.00 -11.28
CA ASN A 120 -22.39 1.38 -10.93
C ASN A 120 -23.38 1.85 -9.84
N PRO A 121 -22.91 2.36 -8.71
CA PRO A 121 -23.78 2.99 -7.73
C PRO A 121 -24.34 4.31 -8.28
N PRO A 122 -25.45 4.82 -7.72
CA PRO A 122 -26.00 6.12 -8.12
C PRO A 122 -24.95 7.23 -8.07
N GLY A 123 -24.81 7.97 -9.15
CA GLY A 123 -23.86 9.09 -9.27
C GLY A 123 -22.41 8.67 -9.56
N TRP A 124 -22.15 7.43 -9.92
CA TRP A 124 -20.80 6.94 -10.22
C TRP A 124 -20.10 7.73 -11.34
N GLU A 125 -20.82 8.11 -12.39
CA GLU A 125 -20.29 8.90 -13.51
C GLU A 125 -19.87 10.32 -13.07
N ALA A 126 -20.42 10.80 -11.95
CA ALA A 126 -20.08 12.09 -11.36
C ALA A 126 -18.97 12.00 -10.31
N ASP A 127 -18.50 10.80 -9.98
CA ASP A 127 -17.38 10.62 -9.05
C ASP A 127 -16.13 11.35 -9.56
N ARG A 128 -15.44 12.02 -8.66
CA ARG A 128 -14.22 12.79 -8.97
C ARG A 128 -13.16 12.54 -7.92
N ARG A 129 -11.98 12.22 -8.38
CA ARG A 129 -10.78 12.12 -7.54
C ARG A 129 -10.52 13.43 -6.82
N PRO A 130 -10.24 13.43 -5.51
CA PRO A 130 -9.79 14.63 -4.81
C PRO A 130 -8.54 15.23 -5.48
N PRO A 131 -8.41 16.57 -5.56
CA PRO A 131 -7.26 17.20 -6.20
C PRO A 131 -5.95 16.86 -5.48
N LEU A 132 -4.89 16.69 -6.25
CA LEU A 132 -3.53 16.49 -5.78
C LEU A 132 -2.60 17.40 -6.59
N ALA A 133 -1.98 18.39 -5.94
CA ALA A 133 -1.11 19.34 -6.64
C ALA A 133 0.30 18.76 -6.87
N ALA A 134 0.84 18.07 -5.88
CA ALA A 134 2.15 17.42 -5.97
C ALA A 134 2.17 16.11 -5.15
N PRO A 135 2.96 15.10 -5.55
CA PRO A 135 3.06 13.87 -4.77
C PRO A 135 3.61 14.07 -3.34
N THR A 136 4.37 15.14 -3.09
CA THR A 136 4.85 15.48 -1.75
C THR A 136 3.77 16.03 -0.82
N ASP A 137 2.56 16.32 -1.35
CA ASP A 137 1.37 16.68 -0.56
C ASP A 137 0.69 15.46 0.07
N ILE A 138 1.07 14.28 -0.35
CA ILE A 138 0.49 13.02 0.10
C ILE A 138 0.85 12.77 1.57
N VAL A 139 -0.16 12.34 2.34
CA VAL A 139 -0.03 11.70 3.65
C VAL A 139 -0.77 10.37 3.55
N LEU A 140 -0.02 9.28 3.51
CA LEU A 140 -0.57 7.92 3.38
C LEU A 140 -1.05 7.41 4.74
N TYR A 141 -2.17 6.68 4.73
CA TYR A 141 -2.71 6.00 5.89
C TYR A 141 -3.07 4.57 5.52
N GLU A 142 -2.24 3.62 5.94
CA GLU A 142 -2.43 2.20 5.68
C GLU A 142 -3.52 1.61 6.56
N LEU A 143 -4.43 0.86 5.97
CA LEU A 143 -5.64 0.39 6.60
C LEU A 143 -6.10 -0.94 6.01
N HIS A 144 -6.46 -1.89 6.86
CA HIS A 144 -7.16 -3.10 6.46
C HIS A 144 -8.68 -2.88 6.57
N VAL A 145 -9.42 -3.26 5.53
CA VAL A 145 -10.90 -3.06 5.46
C VAL A 145 -11.60 -3.60 6.71
N ARG A 146 -11.18 -4.77 7.18
CA ARG A 146 -11.79 -5.42 8.34
C ARG A 146 -11.37 -4.77 9.65
N ASP A 147 -10.09 -4.44 9.84
CA ASP A 147 -9.55 -3.92 11.10
C ASP A 147 -10.22 -2.62 11.54
N LEU A 148 -10.55 -1.75 10.57
CA LEU A 148 -11.18 -0.45 10.84
C LEU A 148 -12.48 -0.60 11.63
N SER A 149 -13.26 -1.62 11.32
CA SER A 149 -14.66 -1.71 11.76
C SER A 149 -14.99 -2.94 12.61
N ALA A 150 -14.07 -3.92 12.70
CA ALA A 150 -14.32 -5.18 13.40
C ALA A 150 -14.59 -5.01 14.90
N HIS A 151 -13.96 -4.03 15.55
CA HIS A 151 -14.13 -3.79 16.98
C HIS A 151 -15.58 -3.48 17.34
N PRO A 152 -16.17 -4.15 18.36
CA PRO A 152 -17.57 -3.96 18.72
C PRO A 152 -17.94 -2.51 19.07
N GLN A 153 -17.00 -1.74 19.58
CA GLN A 153 -17.19 -0.31 19.94
C GLN A 153 -16.86 0.66 18.81
N SER A 154 -16.69 0.17 17.58
CA SER A 154 -16.45 1.05 16.41
C SER A 154 -17.65 1.93 16.08
N GLY A 155 -18.86 1.58 16.51
CA GLY A 155 -20.10 2.22 16.12
C GLY A 155 -20.49 1.99 14.66
N ILE A 156 -19.72 1.18 13.93
CA ILE A 156 -19.94 0.84 12.52
C ILE A 156 -20.84 -0.40 12.44
N ARG A 157 -21.87 -0.33 11.61
CA ARG A 157 -22.85 -1.40 11.45
C ARG A 157 -22.35 -2.52 10.53
N HIS A 158 -21.75 -2.15 9.38
CA HIS A 158 -21.21 -3.12 8.41
C HIS A 158 -19.75 -3.49 8.76
N ARG A 159 -19.60 -4.18 9.90
CA ARG A 159 -18.27 -4.55 10.42
C ARG A 159 -17.55 -5.52 9.49
N GLY A 160 -16.29 -5.20 9.18
CA GLY A 160 -15.43 -6.00 8.30
C GLY A 160 -15.82 -5.97 6.83
N LYS A 161 -16.63 -4.99 6.40
CA LYS A 161 -17.17 -4.89 5.04
C LYS A 161 -16.76 -3.58 4.36
N PHE A 162 -16.75 -3.55 3.01
CA PHE A 162 -16.53 -2.32 2.25
C PHE A 162 -17.48 -1.21 2.69
N LEU A 163 -18.74 -1.55 2.92
CA LEU A 163 -19.74 -0.57 3.39
C LEU A 163 -19.43 0.01 4.77
N GLY A 164 -18.57 -0.62 5.57
CA GLY A 164 -18.09 -0.05 6.82
C GLY A 164 -17.28 1.23 6.64
N LEU A 165 -16.63 1.41 5.47
CA LEU A 165 -15.91 2.64 5.12
C LEU A 165 -16.82 3.73 4.51
N VAL A 166 -18.07 3.38 4.20
CA VAL A 166 -19.08 4.33 3.68
C VAL A 166 -19.82 5.05 4.81
N GLU A 167 -19.89 4.43 5.98
CA GLU A 167 -20.71 4.92 7.08
C GLU A 167 -20.11 6.21 7.70
N ALA A 168 -20.84 7.31 7.56
CA ALA A 168 -20.55 8.59 8.21
C ALA A 168 -21.28 8.70 9.56
N GLY A 169 -20.79 9.59 10.43
CA GLY A 169 -21.39 9.84 11.75
C GLY A 169 -21.13 8.77 12.79
N THR A 170 -20.27 7.78 12.49
CA THR A 170 -19.95 6.70 13.42
C THR A 170 -19.08 7.19 14.58
N ARG A 171 -19.33 6.61 15.78
CA ARG A 171 -18.64 7.04 17.01
C ARG A 171 -18.35 5.85 17.92
N SER A 172 -17.23 5.98 18.65
CA SER A 172 -16.90 5.04 19.73
C SER A 172 -17.89 5.16 20.90
N ALA A 173 -17.79 4.24 21.86
CA ALA A 173 -18.58 4.29 23.09
C ALA A 173 -18.39 5.62 23.87
N GLU A 174 -17.22 6.26 23.73
CA GLU A 174 -16.88 7.55 24.33
C GLU A 174 -17.34 8.75 23.49
N GLY A 175 -18.06 8.53 22.38
CA GLY A 175 -18.57 9.58 21.52
C GLY A 175 -17.54 10.19 20.55
N LEU A 176 -16.34 9.61 20.42
CA LEU A 176 -15.30 10.07 19.52
C LEU A 176 -15.52 9.55 18.09
N PRO A 177 -15.20 10.33 17.04
CA PRO A 177 -15.33 9.90 15.66
C PRO A 177 -14.55 8.61 15.38
N THR A 178 -15.17 7.69 14.62
CA THR A 178 -14.55 6.44 14.14
C THR A 178 -14.70 6.33 12.63
N GLY A 179 -14.12 5.32 12.02
CA GLY A 179 -14.28 5.04 10.59
C GLY A 179 -13.94 6.24 9.70
N LEU A 180 -14.83 6.53 8.75
CA LEU A 180 -14.66 7.60 7.77
C LEU A 180 -14.47 8.98 8.40
N ASP A 181 -15.22 9.28 9.47
CA ASP A 181 -15.14 10.59 10.15
C ASP A 181 -13.80 10.76 10.89
N HIS A 182 -13.21 9.67 11.39
CA HIS A 182 -11.87 9.71 11.97
C HIS A 182 -10.83 10.05 10.91
N LEU A 183 -10.86 9.38 9.76
CA LEU A 183 -9.92 9.64 8.64
C LEU A 183 -9.98 11.11 8.19
N LYS A 184 -11.19 11.65 8.04
CA LYS A 184 -11.40 13.07 7.72
C LYS A 184 -10.82 14.00 8.78
N ALA A 185 -11.09 13.71 10.05
CA ALA A 185 -10.64 14.55 11.17
C ALA A 185 -9.13 14.52 11.33
N LEU A 186 -8.48 13.39 11.06
CA LEU A 186 -7.04 13.24 11.12
C LEU A 186 -6.31 14.06 10.05
N GLY A 187 -6.94 14.25 8.87
CA GLY A 187 -6.43 15.09 7.79
C GLY A 187 -5.47 14.39 6.83
N VAL A 188 -5.40 13.06 6.85
CA VAL A 188 -4.70 12.25 5.84
C VAL A 188 -5.30 12.47 4.45
N THR A 189 -4.55 12.19 3.40
CA THR A 189 -4.97 12.47 2.03
C THR A 189 -5.26 11.22 1.21
N HIS A 190 -4.59 10.13 1.55
CA HIS A 190 -4.69 8.85 0.84
C HIS A 190 -4.91 7.72 1.83
N VAL A 191 -5.90 6.90 1.56
CA VAL A 191 -6.13 5.63 2.28
C VAL A 191 -5.52 4.52 1.46
N HIS A 192 -4.49 3.89 2.00
CA HIS A 192 -3.87 2.69 1.44
C HIS A 192 -4.57 1.47 2.04
N LEU A 193 -5.36 0.79 1.23
CA LEU A 193 -6.04 -0.45 1.60
C LEU A 193 -5.10 -1.63 1.42
N LEU A 194 -4.92 -2.45 2.46
CA LEU A 194 -4.32 -3.78 2.32
C LEU A 194 -5.08 -4.58 1.25
N PRO A 195 -4.55 -5.73 0.76
CA PRO A 195 -5.12 -6.40 -0.40
C PRO A 195 -6.65 -6.51 -0.33
N ALA A 196 -7.31 -5.98 -1.34
CA ALA A 196 -8.76 -5.88 -1.41
C ALA A 196 -9.34 -6.48 -2.70
N PHE A 197 -8.50 -7.08 -3.55
CA PHE A 197 -8.95 -7.98 -4.61
C PHE A 197 -9.06 -9.42 -4.10
N ASP A 198 -9.74 -10.27 -4.85
CA ASP A 198 -10.10 -11.64 -4.48
C ASP A 198 -8.89 -12.49 -4.09
N PHE A 199 -8.90 -13.01 -2.86
CA PHE A 199 -7.84 -13.82 -2.27
C PHE A 199 -8.38 -15.14 -1.70
N ARG A 200 -7.51 -16.12 -1.49
CA ARG A 200 -7.86 -17.53 -1.32
C ARG A 200 -8.17 -17.96 0.11
N SER A 201 -7.56 -17.34 1.10
CA SER A 201 -7.50 -17.86 2.48
C SER A 201 -8.80 -17.77 3.28
N ILE A 202 -9.77 -17.00 2.82
CA ILE A 202 -11.06 -16.85 3.51
C ILE A 202 -12.17 -17.55 2.73
N ASP A 203 -12.81 -18.55 3.33
CA ASP A 203 -14.02 -19.17 2.77
C ASP A 203 -15.21 -18.21 2.92
N GLU A 204 -15.58 -17.58 1.80
CA GLU A 204 -16.67 -16.61 1.70
C GLU A 204 -18.05 -17.19 1.98
N GLY A 205 -18.21 -18.52 1.84
CA GLY A 205 -19.46 -19.24 2.08
C GLY A 205 -19.79 -19.44 3.56
N LEU A 206 -18.82 -19.19 4.45
CA LEU A 206 -19.01 -19.35 5.88
C LEU A 206 -19.45 -18.02 6.52
N PRO A 207 -20.30 -18.06 7.56
CA PRO A 207 -20.69 -16.86 8.30
C PRO A 207 -19.47 -16.11 8.83
N PHE A 208 -19.57 -14.80 8.99
CA PHE A 208 -18.53 -14.00 9.63
C PHE A 208 -18.10 -14.63 10.98
N SER A 209 -16.77 -14.73 11.18
CA SER A 209 -16.18 -15.16 12.44
C SER A 209 -14.96 -14.31 12.75
N PRO A 210 -14.82 -13.80 13.98
CA PRO A 210 -13.63 -13.04 14.39
C PRO A 210 -12.36 -13.88 14.37
N GLU A 211 -12.46 -15.21 14.40
CA GLU A 211 -11.30 -16.12 14.35
C GLU A 211 -10.79 -16.40 12.93
N ARG A 212 -11.60 -16.13 11.90
CA ARG A 212 -11.22 -16.29 10.50
C ARG A 212 -10.78 -14.96 9.92
N TYR A 213 -9.50 -14.74 9.90
CA TYR A 213 -8.86 -13.51 9.46
C TYR A 213 -7.69 -13.82 8.53
N ASN A 214 -7.48 -12.97 7.55
CA ASN A 214 -6.25 -12.94 6.77
C ASN A 214 -6.01 -11.51 6.24
N TRP A 215 -4.74 -11.13 6.03
CA TRP A 215 -4.41 -9.84 5.39
C TRP A 215 -4.76 -9.84 3.89
N GLY A 216 -4.81 -11.01 3.23
CA GLY A 216 -5.16 -11.13 1.82
C GLY A 216 -3.99 -11.17 0.85
N TYR A 217 -2.77 -11.48 1.30
CA TYR A 217 -1.59 -11.60 0.42
C TYR A 217 -1.47 -12.96 -0.27
N ASP A 218 -2.59 -13.60 -0.57
CA ASP A 218 -2.68 -14.86 -1.32
C ASP A 218 -3.68 -14.76 -2.48
N PRO A 219 -3.35 -13.94 -3.52
CA PRO A 219 -4.29 -13.57 -4.58
C PRO A 219 -4.77 -14.76 -5.41
N GLU A 220 -6.07 -14.74 -5.78
CA GLU A 220 -6.71 -15.73 -6.64
C GLU A 220 -7.17 -15.08 -7.97
N ASN A 221 -8.06 -14.07 -7.92
CA ASN A 221 -8.56 -13.36 -9.08
C ASN A 221 -8.24 -11.85 -9.01
N TYR A 222 -7.28 -11.39 -9.77
CA TYR A 222 -6.67 -10.06 -9.66
C TYR A 222 -7.55 -8.88 -10.07
N ASN A 223 -8.63 -9.12 -10.84
CA ASN A 223 -9.47 -8.05 -11.40
C ASN A 223 -10.84 -7.94 -10.71
N VAL A 224 -10.99 -8.57 -9.54
CA VAL A 224 -12.27 -8.68 -8.83
C VAL A 224 -12.07 -8.28 -7.38
N PRO A 225 -12.95 -7.46 -6.78
CA PRO A 225 -12.92 -7.18 -5.34
C PRO A 225 -13.15 -8.43 -4.49
N GLU A 226 -12.55 -8.46 -3.31
CA GLU A 226 -12.69 -9.54 -2.32
C GLU A 226 -14.14 -9.73 -1.86
N GLY A 227 -14.63 -10.96 -1.90
CA GLY A 227 -16.02 -11.26 -1.56
C GLY A 227 -16.29 -11.31 -0.07
N SER A 228 -15.32 -11.66 0.77
CA SER A 228 -15.53 -11.66 2.23
C SER A 228 -15.76 -10.25 2.79
N TYR A 229 -15.38 -9.21 2.04
CA TYR A 229 -15.67 -7.80 2.38
C TYR A 229 -17.01 -7.29 1.83
N ALA A 230 -17.71 -8.08 1.01
CA ALA A 230 -19.06 -7.75 0.54
C ALA A 230 -20.14 -8.25 1.51
N THR A 231 -21.32 -7.65 1.45
CA THR A 231 -22.46 -8.11 2.26
C THR A 231 -23.06 -9.42 1.75
N ASP A 232 -22.91 -9.71 0.45
CA ASP A 232 -23.30 -10.97 -0.19
C ASP A 232 -22.20 -11.41 -1.17
N ALA A 233 -21.45 -12.44 -0.81
CA ALA A 233 -20.40 -13.01 -1.65
C ALA A 233 -20.92 -13.97 -2.72
N THR A 234 -22.18 -14.40 -2.63
CA THR A 234 -22.79 -15.36 -3.58
C THR A 234 -23.15 -14.70 -4.91
N ASP A 235 -23.43 -13.40 -4.91
CA ASP A 235 -23.65 -12.59 -6.11
C ASP A 235 -22.40 -11.75 -6.43
N GLY A 236 -21.71 -12.11 -7.51
CA GLY A 236 -20.49 -11.42 -7.93
C GLY A 236 -20.66 -9.92 -8.23
N ALA A 237 -21.89 -9.45 -8.51
CA ALA A 237 -22.15 -8.04 -8.73
C ALA A 237 -22.16 -7.21 -7.44
N VAL A 238 -22.48 -7.82 -6.29
CA VAL A 238 -22.58 -7.11 -5.00
C VAL A 238 -21.20 -6.61 -4.57
N ARG A 239 -20.16 -7.47 -4.59
CA ARG A 239 -18.79 -7.10 -4.20
C ARG A 239 -18.26 -5.92 -5.05
N ILE A 240 -18.58 -5.90 -6.35
CA ILE A 240 -18.16 -4.84 -7.26
C ILE A 240 -18.87 -3.53 -6.92
N ARG A 241 -20.19 -3.56 -6.74
CA ARG A 241 -20.98 -2.38 -6.39
C ARG A 241 -20.56 -1.77 -5.05
N GLU A 242 -20.36 -2.60 -4.04
CA GLU A 242 -19.98 -2.13 -2.70
C GLU A 242 -18.56 -1.56 -2.68
N PHE A 243 -17.63 -2.14 -3.45
CA PHE A 243 -16.29 -1.56 -3.61
C PHE A 243 -16.35 -0.18 -4.29
N LYS A 244 -17.15 -0.02 -5.36
CA LYS A 244 -17.38 1.29 -6.00
C LYS A 244 -18.00 2.30 -5.03
N GLN A 245 -18.96 1.88 -4.20
CA GLN A 245 -19.56 2.74 -3.16
C GLN A 245 -18.53 3.19 -2.13
N MET A 246 -17.61 2.31 -1.74
CA MET A 246 -16.51 2.65 -0.83
C MET A 246 -15.59 3.71 -1.45
N VAL A 247 -15.14 3.52 -2.68
CA VAL A 247 -14.28 4.50 -3.37
C VAL A 247 -15.00 5.84 -3.50
N GLN A 248 -16.25 5.85 -3.95
CA GLN A 248 -17.06 7.06 -4.08
C GLN A 248 -17.22 7.81 -2.75
N ALA A 249 -17.44 7.09 -1.65
CA ALA A 249 -17.56 7.70 -0.32
C ALA A 249 -16.24 8.30 0.17
N LEU A 250 -15.12 7.62 -0.07
CA LEU A 250 -13.78 8.12 0.26
C LEU A 250 -13.46 9.38 -0.57
N HIS A 251 -13.73 9.39 -1.88
CA HIS A 251 -13.56 10.57 -2.74
C HIS A 251 -14.43 11.76 -2.26
N ALA A 252 -15.69 11.51 -1.97
CA ALA A 252 -16.61 12.53 -1.42
C ALA A 252 -16.12 13.07 -0.06
N ALA A 253 -15.36 12.29 0.69
CA ALA A 253 -14.73 12.71 1.94
C ALA A 253 -13.40 13.46 1.75
N GLY A 254 -12.94 13.63 0.51
CA GLY A 254 -11.66 14.25 0.17
C GLY A 254 -10.45 13.32 0.29
N LEU A 255 -10.67 12.01 0.32
CA LEU A 255 -9.66 10.97 0.47
C LEU A 255 -9.45 10.21 -0.83
N ARG A 256 -8.22 10.04 -1.27
CA ARG A 256 -7.82 9.19 -2.39
C ARG A 256 -7.62 7.75 -1.94
N VAL A 257 -7.75 6.81 -2.86
CA VAL A 257 -7.66 5.37 -2.56
C VAL A 257 -6.44 4.76 -3.25
N VAL A 258 -5.58 4.15 -2.46
CA VAL A 258 -4.43 3.35 -2.92
C VAL A 258 -4.73 1.89 -2.65
N MET A 259 -4.54 1.03 -3.63
CA MET A 259 -4.64 -0.43 -3.45
C MET A 259 -3.27 -1.05 -3.25
N ASP A 260 -3.19 -1.96 -2.30
CA ASP A 260 -2.09 -2.90 -2.19
C ASP A 260 -2.26 -4.01 -3.24
N VAL A 261 -1.27 -4.22 -4.08
CA VAL A 261 -1.34 -5.17 -5.19
C VAL A 261 -0.23 -6.21 -5.13
N VAL A 262 -0.62 -7.47 -5.23
CA VAL A 262 0.24 -8.65 -5.03
C VAL A 262 0.46 -9.35 -6.37
N TYR A 263 1.14 -8.69 -7.32
CA TYR A 263 1.45 -9.32 -8.61
C TYR A 263 2.71 -10.18 -8.56
N ASN A 264 3.46 -10.15 -7.47
CA ASN A 264 4.72 -10.86 -7.32
C ASN A 264 4.55 -12.38 -7.17
N HIS A 265 3.41 -12.86 -6.72
CA HIS A 265 3.08 -14.29 -6.60
C HIS A 265 1.56 -14.53 -6.69
N THR A 266 1.16 -15.79 -6.69
CA THR A 266 -0.23 -16.25 -6.60
C THR A 266 -0.43 -17.10 -5.35
N GLY A 267 -1.65 -17.13 -4.81
CA GLY A 267 -2.01 -17.90 -3.62
C GLY A 267 -1.78 -19.42 -3.77
N ALA A 268 -1.78 -19.92 -5.01
CA ALA A 268 -1.36 -21.27 -5.36
C ALA A 268 -0.61 -21.24 -6.69
N THR A 269 0.31 -22.19 -6.94
CA THR A 269 1.06 -22.24 -8.19
C THR A 269 0.38 -23.14 -9.22
N GLU A 270 0.30 -24.43 -8.94
CA GLU A 270 -0.24 -25.44 -9.86
C GLU A 270 -1.74 -25.24 -10.14
N GLU A 271 -2.48 -24.78 -9.15
CA GLU A 271 -3.93 -24.58 -9.18
C GLU A 271 -4.35 -23.18 -9.62
N SER A 272 -3.39 -22.25 -9.82
CA SER A 272 -3.71 -20.89 -10.20
C SER A 272 -4.40 -20.80 -11.56
N VAL A 273 -5.20 -19.75 -11.72
CA VAL A 273 -5.83 -19.40 -13.00
C VAL A 273 -4.82 -19.26 -14.13
N PHE A 274 -3.61 -18.79 -13.82
CA PHE A 274 -2.52 -18.68 -14.78
C PHE A 274 -2.00 -20.04 -15.25
N ASN A 275 -1.69 -20.92 -14.29
CA ASN A 275 -1.08 -22.20 -14.62
C ASN A 275 -2.06 -23.16 -15.27
N ARG A 276 -3.36 -23.08 -14.94
CA ARG A 276 -4.40 -23.88 -15.60
C ARG A 276 -4.68 -23.42 -17.03
N CYS A 277 -4.42 -22.15 -17.37
CA CYS A 277 -4.61 -21.61 -18.72
C CYS A 277 -3.35 -21.68 -19.59
N ALA A 278 -2.17 -21.45 -19.03
CA ALA A 278 -0.88 -21.50 -19.73
C ALA A 278 0.22 -22.07 -18.82
N PRO A 279 0.27 -23.40 -18.64
CA PRO A 279 1.15 -24.07 -17.68
C PRO A 279 2.61 -23.67 -17.78
N GLY A 280 3.18 -23.16 -16.67
CA GLY A 280 4.57 -22.77 -16.54
C GLY A 280 4.94 -21.40 -17.11
N TYR A 281 4.07 -20.75 -17.87
CA TYR A 281 4.41 -19.49 -18.54
C TYR A 281 4.60 -18.31 -17.59
N TYR A 282 3.70 -18.12 -16.67
CA TYR A 282 3.63 -16.90 -15.85
C TYR A 282 4.60 -16.86 -14.67
N TYR A 283 5.26 -17.98 -14.38
CA TYR A 283 6.14 -18.13 -13.22
C TYR A 283 7.61 -18.25 -13.60
N ARG A 284 8.48 -17.68 -12.77
CA ARG A 284 9.92 -17.93 -12.87
C ARG A 284 10.27 -19.32 -12.37
N GLN A 285 11.27 -19.90 -13.00
CA GLN A 285 11.82 -21.21 -12.66
C GLN A 285 13.31 -21.09 -12.39
N THR A 286 13.83 -21.92 -11.49
CA THR A 286 15.27 -22.08 -11.27
C THR A 286 15.91 -22.76 -12.49
N ALA A 287 17.25 -22.81 -12.54
CA ALA A 287 17.97 -23.53 -13.58
C ALA A 287 17.63 -25.02 -13.65
N GLU A 288 17.18 -25.61 -12.53
CA GLU A 288 16.77 -27.01 -12.41
C GLU A 288 15.28 -27.21 -12.78
N GLY A 289 14.58 -26.17 -13.23
CA GLY A 289 13.17 -26.24 -13.63
C GLY A 289 12.17 -26.29 -12.48
N LYS A 290 12.58 -25.95 -11.24
CA LYS A 290 11.67 -25.81 -10.09
C LYS A 290 11.10 -24.40 -10.05
N TRP A 291 9.93 -24.23 -9.43
CA TRP A 291 9.37 -22.90 -9.19
C TRP A 291 10.33 -22.07 -8.32
N SER A 292 10.64 -20.87 -8.77
CA SER A 292 11.38 -19.90 -7.96
C SER A 292 10.47 -19.31 -6.89
N ASN A 293 11.04 -18.93 -5.74
CA ASN A 293 10.29 -18.53 -4.56
C ASN A 293 10.90 -17.28 -3.88
N ALA A 294 11.15 -16.23 -4.64
CA ALA A 294 11.63 -14.96 -4.06
C ALA A 294 10.55 -14.25 -3.22
N SER A 295 9.29 -14.64 -3.34
CA SER A 295 8.19 -14.15 -2.52
C SER A 295 8.16 -14.75 -1.11
N GLY A 296 8.78 -15.94 -0.89
CA GLY A 296 8.59 -16.71 0.32
C GLY A 296 7.24 -17.45 0.40
N CYS A 297 6.36 -17.28 -0.61
CA CYS A 297 5.00 -17.84 -0.65
C CYS A 297 4.84 -19.05 -1.60
N GLY A 298 5.96 -19.66 -2.02
CA GLY A 298 5.96 -20.87 -2.84
C GLY A 298 6.14 -20.66 -4.34
N ASN A 299 5.99 -19.45 -4.84
CA ASN A 299 6.20 -19.10 -6.25
C ASN A 299 6.58 -17.62 -6.43
N GLU A 300 7.02 -17.25 -7.60
CA GLU A 300 7.12 -15.86 -8.05
C GLU A 300 6.72 -15.74 -9.52
N THR A 301 6.06 -14.64 -9.85
CA THR A 301 5.66 -14.34 -11.23
C THR A 301 6.82 -13.79 -12.05
N ALA A 302 6.78 -13.97 -13.35
CA ALA A 302 7.79 -13.54 -14.31
C ALA A 302 7.32 -12.27 -15.04
N SER A 303 7.41 -11.10 -14.39
CA SER A 303 6.94 -9.82 -14.94
C SER A 303 7.63 -9.44 -16.25
N GLU A 304 8.87 -9.90 -16.48
CA GLU A 304 9.63 -9.70 -17.71
C GLU A 304 9.02 -10.43 -18.91
N ARG A 305 8.15 -11.41 -18.71
CA ARG A 305 7.48 -12.13 -19.81
C ARG A 305 6.35 -11.29 -20.38
N PRO A 306 6.27 -11.17 -21.72
CA PRO A 306 5.36 -10.24 -22.36
C PRO A 306 3.89 -10.36 -21.94
N MET A 307 3.35 -11.59 -21.80
CA MET A 307 1.95 -11.78 -21.42
C MET A 307 1.70 -11.54 -19.93
N MET A 308 2.69 -11.75 -19.04
CA MET A 308 2.57 -11.36 -17.64
C MET A 308 2.60 -9.84 -17.52
N ARG A 309 3.51 -9.17 -18.21
CA ARG A 309 3.57 -7.71 -18.28
C ARG A 309 2.27 -7.12 -18.81
N GLN A 310 1.75 -7.64 -19.94
CA GLN A 310 0.47 -7.19 -20.50
C GLN A 310 -0.66 -7.38 -19.49
N PHE A 311 -0.71 -8.51 -18.81
CA PHE A 311 -1.70 -8.77 -17.76
C PHE A 311 -1.63 -7.71 -16.65
N MET A 312 -0.44 -7.41 -16.12
CA MET A 312 -0.27 -6.39 -15.08
C MET A 312 -0.73 -5.00 -15.55
N LEU A 313 -0.35 -4.60 -16.77
CA LEU A 313 -0.75 -3.32 -17.35
C LEU A 313 -2.27 -3.21 -17.50
N GLU A 314 -2.93 -4.24 -18.04
CA GLU A 314 -4.37 -4.25 -18.27
C GLU A 314 -5.16 -4.33 -16.96
N SER A 315 -4.69 -5.13 -15.99
CA SER A 315 -5.29 -5.26 -14.67
C SER A 315 -5.25 -3.92 -13.91
N LEU A 316 -4.09 -3.28 -13.84
CA LEU A 316 -3.95 -1.98 -13.18
C LEU A 316 -4.76 -0.88 -13.88
N ALA A 317 -4.76 -0.86 -15.23
CA ALA A 317 -5.59 0.06 -16.01
C ALA A 317 -7.09 -0.18 -15.77
N HIS A 318 -7.51 -1.43 -15.57
CA HIS A 318 -8.87 -1.77 -15.18
C HIS A 318 -9.25 -1.16 -13.82
N TRP A 319 -8.42 -1.31 -12.79
CA TRP A 319 -8.68 -0.71 -11.47
C TRP A 319 -8.76 0.83 -11.53
N VAL A 320 -7.93 1.47 -12.36
CA VAL A 320 -7.98 2.94 -12.52
C VAL A 320 -9.24 3.41 -13.24
N ARG A 321 -9.65 2.71 -14.32
CA ARG A 321 -10.79 3.13 -15.15
C ARG A 321 -12.12 2.74 -14.56
N GLU A 322 -12.23 1.54 -14.03
CA GLU A 322 -13.50 0.95 -13.56
C GLU A 322 -13.81 1.31 -12.11
N TYR A 323 -12.79 1.37 -11.26
CA TYR A 323 -12.94 1.60 -9.83
C TYR A 323 -12.40 2.96 -9.37
N HIS A 324 -11.88 3.77 -10.27
CA HIS A 324 -11.31 5.11 -10.00
C HIS A 324 -10.18 5.10 -8.95
N ILE A 325 -9.41 4.03 -8.87
CA ILE A 325 -8.27 3.92 -7.95
C ILE A 325 -7.22 5.00 -8.25
N ASP A 326 -6.64 5.59 -7.20
CA ASP A 326 -5.73 6.75 -7.26
C ASP A 326 -4.26 6.40 -7.12
N GLY A 327 -3.95 5.18 -6.78
CA GLY A 327 -2.56 4.73 -6.63
C GLY A 327 -2.44 3.26 -6.29
N PHE A 328 -1.20 2.76 -6.34
CA PHE A 328 -0.91 1.36 -6.03
C PHE A 328 0.36 1.22 -5.22
N ARG A 329 0.31 0.37 -4.18
CA ARG A 329 1.47 -0.15 -3.47
C ARG A 329 1.76 -1.55 -3.97
N PHE A 330 2.96 -1.79 -4.46
CA PHE A 330 3.38 -3.09 -4.95
C PHE A 330 4.06 -3.87 -3.83
N ASP A 331 3.41 -4.94 -3.42
CA ASP A 331 3.99 -5.94 -2.53
C ASP A 331 5.23 -6.55 -3.17
N LEU A 332 6.33 -6.70 -2.40
CA LEU A 332 7.60 -7.21 -2.87
C LEU A 332 7.98 -6.73 -4.29
N MET A 333 7.87 -5.40 -4.50
CA MET A 333 8.14 -4.76 -5.81
C MET A 333 9.48 -5.17 -6.39
N GLY A 334 10.45 -5.50 -5.53
CA GLY A 334 11.78 -5.98 -5.93
C GLY A 334 11.77 -7.30 -6.72
N ILE A 335 10.65 -8.02 -6.80
CA ILE A 335 10.48 -9.19 -7.67
C ILE A 335 10.27 -8.77 -9.13
N HIS A 336 9.65 -7.61 -9.36
CA HIS A 336 9.33 -7.15 -10.71
C HIS A 336 10.55 -6.53 -11.40
N ASP A 337 10.57 -6.63 -12.72
CA ASP A 337 11.61 -6.00 -13.53
C ASP A 337 11.33 -4.50 -13.74
N ILE A 338 12.43 -3.74 -13.91
CA ILE A 338 12.39 -2.27 -14.08
C ILE A 338 11.56 -1.86 -15.30
N GLU A 339 11.68 -2.60 -16.39
CA GLU A 339 10.95 -2.28 -17.64
C GLU A 339 9.45 -2.38 -17.44
N THR A 340 8.98 -3.44 -16.78
CA THR A 340 7.56 -3.61 -16.45
C THR A 340 7.07 -2.48 -15.55
N MET A 341 7.80 -2.13 -14.49
CA MET A 341 7.41 -1.04 -13.61
C MET A 341 7.35 0.33 -14.33
N ASN A 342 8.28 0.59 -15.24
CA ASN A 342 8.26 1.82 -16.04
C ASN A 342 7.12 1.84 -17.06
N GLN A 343 6.77 0.71 -17.68
CA GLN A 343 5.61 0.62 -18.56
C GLN A 343 4.29 0.78 -17.79
N ILE A 344 4.20 0.23 -16.58
CA ILE A 344 3.06 0.46 -15.67
C ILE A 344 2.92 1.96 -15.40
N SER A 345 4.01 2.62 -15.00
CA SER A 345 4.01 4.05 -14.73
C SER A 345 3.54 4.85 -15.95
N ALA A 346 4.13 4.61 -17.12
CA ALA A 346 3.76 5.30 -18.36
C ALA A 346 2.28 5.08 -18.72
N THR A 347 1.79 3.84 -18.62
CA THR A 347 0.40 3.48 -18.96
C THR A 347 -0.60 4.16 -18.02
N LEU A 348 -0.35 4.10 -16.71
CA LEU A 348 -1.29 4.63 -15.73
C LEU A 348 -1.31 6.16 -15.72
N HIS A 349 -0.15 6.81 -15.84
CA HIS A 349 -0.09 8.27 -15.94
C HIS A 349 -0.64 8.84 -17.25
N ALA A 350 -0.70 8.03 -18.31
CA ALA A 350 -1.43 8.41 -19.52
C ALA A 350 -2.97 8.38 -19.33
N ILE A 351 -3.46 7.55 -18.39
CA ILE A 351 -4.89 7.50 -18.03
C ILE A 351 -5.23 8.61 -17.03
N GLU A 352 -4.44 8.72 -15.96
CA GLU A 352 -4.64 9.67 -14.87
C GLU A 352 -3.26 10.15 -14.36
N PRO A 353 -2.84 11.38 -14.69
CA PRO A 353 -1.51 11.89 -14.36
C PRO A 353 -1.18 11.98 -12.86
N SER A 354 -2.20 11.99 -12.01
CA SER A 354 -2.04 12.10 -10.55
C SER A 354 -1.99 10.76 -9.81
N ILE A 355 -1.92 9.63 -10.53
CA ILE A 355 -1.73 8.30 -9.92
C ILE A 355 -0.42 8.27 -9.14
N PHE A 356 -0.46 7.71 -7.94
CA PHE A 356 0.74 7.53 -7.11
C PHE A 356 1.15 6.05 -7.06
N LEU A 357 2.41 5.78 -7.39
CA LEU A 357 2.97 4.42 -7.45
C LEU A 357 4.13 4.28 -6.47
N TYR A 358 4.10 3.24 -5.65
CA TYR A 358 5.19 2.90 -4.75
C TYR A 358 5.18 1.42 -4.37
N GLY A 359 6.23 0.95 -3.75
CA GLY A 359 6.28 -0.44 -3.32
C GLY A 359 7.49 -0.78 -2.48
N GLU A 360 7.58 -2.05 -2.13
CA GLU A 360 8.69 -2.61 -1.39
C GLU A 360 9.87 -2.90 -2.31
N GLY A 361 10.92 -2.11 -2.18
CA GLY A 361 12.14 -2.23 -2.98
C GLY A 361 13.02 -3.42 -2.58
N TRP A 362 12.43 -4.57 -2.22
CA TRP A 362 13.12 -5.79 -1.80
C TRP A 362 12.35 -7.05 -2.19
N THR A 363 12.92 -8.21 -1.85
CA THR A 363 12.33 -9.54 -2.00
C THR A 363 12.47 -10.30 -0.68
N ALA A 364 11.62 -11.31 -0.45
CA ALA A 364 11.74 -12.17 0.73
C ALA A 364 12.82 -13.25 0.56
N GLY A 365 13.18 -13.60 -0.67
CA GLY A 365 14.20 -14.60 -0.99
C GLY A 365 15.00 -14.29 -2.25
N GLY A 366 15.87 -15.20 -2.66
CA GLY A 366 16.64 -15.06 -3.90
C GLY A 366 15.78 -15.28 -5.15
N SER A 367 15.96 -14.42 -6.17
CA SER A 367 15.30 -14.54 -7.47
C SER A 367 16.32 -14.87 -8.58
N PRO A 368 15.94 -15.65 -9.60
CA PRO A 368 16.79 -15.86 -10.78
C PRO A 368 16.98 -14.59 -11.63
N LEU A 369 16.08 -13.60 -11.51
CA LEU A 369 16.22 -12.33 -12.20
C LEU A 369 17.36 -11.52 -11.57
N PRO A 370 18.40 -11.09 -12.35
CA PRO A 370 19.51 -10.34 -11.81
C PRO A 370 19.11 -9.02 -11.12
N ASP A 371 19.76 -8.68 -10.02
CA ASP A 371 19.52 -7.44 -9.26
C ASP A 371 19.50 -6.19 -10.13
N ALA A 372 20.39 -6.10 -11.12
CA ALA A 372 20.46 -4.97 -12.05
C ALA A 372 19.21 -4.78 -12.92
N GLN A 373 18.34 -5.79 -13.00
CA GLN A 373 17.08 -5.75 -13.76
C GLN A 373 15.86 -5.57 -12.88
N ARG A 374 15.99 -5.73 -11.56
CA ARG A 374 14.87 -5.72 -10.61
C ARG A 374 14.56 -4.33 -10.06
N ALA A 375 13.30 -4.09 -9.72
CA ALA A 375 12.83 -2.85 -9.10
C ALA A 375 13.13 -2.80 -7.59
N ILE A 376 14.36 -3.12 -7.22
CA ILE A 376 14.86 -3.04 -5.85
C ILE A 376 15.25 -1.61 -5.48
N LYS A 377 15.30 -1.29 -4.19
CA LYS A 377 15.45 0.06 -3.64
C LYS A 377 16.58 0.86 -4.29
N HIS A 378 17.78 0.29 -4.45
CA HIS A 378 18.90 1.02 -5.05
C HIS A 378 18.74 1.26 -6.56
N ASN A 379 17.82 0.61 -7.24
CA ASN A 379 17.44 0.86 -8.62
C ASN A 379 16.30 1.89 -8.76
N THR A 380 15.75 2.41 -7.67
CA THR A 380 14.69 3.44 -7.69
C THR A 380 15.02 4.64 -8.58
N PRO A 381 16.30 5.09 -8.70
CA PRO A 381 16.66 6.15 -9.67
C PRO A 381 16.39 5.81 -11.14
N ARG A 382 16.19 4.54 -11.48
CA ARG A 382 15.85 4.05 -12.83
C ARG A 382 14.35 3.86 -13.04
N LEU A 383 13.57 3.99 -11.98
CA LEU A 383 12.11 3.91 -12.01
C LEU A 383 11.53 5.30 -12.27
N ASP A 384 10.63 5.39 -13.23
CA ASP A 384 9.96 6.64 -13.55
C ASP A 384 8.70 6.80 -12.68
N ARG A 385 8.69 7.83 -11.81
CA ARG A 385 7.55 8.16 -10.95
C ARG A 385 7.06 7.00 -10.06
N VAL A 386 7.96 6.12 -9.64
CA VAL A 386 7.69 5.04 -8.68
C VAL A 386 8.55 5.24 -7.45
N ALA A 387 7.95 5.18 -6.28
CA ALA A 387 8.62 5.35 -4.99
C ALA A 387 8.93 4.00 -4.31
N ALA A 388 9.79 4.02 -3.31
CA ALA A 388 10.10 2.88 -2.48
C ALA A 388 10.04 3.23 -0.99
N PHE A 389 9.76 2.24 -0.15
CA PHE A 389 9.83 2.37 1.30
C PHE A 389 11.26 2.57 1.79
N SER A 390 11.43 3.49 2.77
CA SER A 390 12.71 3.79 3.40
C SER A 390 12.92 2.95 4.67
N ASP A 391 13.39 1.72 4.51
CA ASP A 391 13.81 0.88 5.64
C ASP A 391 15.01 1.46 6.40
N ASP A 392 15.86 2.26 5.72
CA ASP A 392 16.94 3.02 6.36
C ASP A 392 16.37 3.92 7.48
N PHE A 393 15.31 4.66 7.20
CA PHE A 393 14.68 5.56 8.17
C PHE A 393 13.87 4.80 9.21
N ARG A 394 13.08 3.80 8.80
CA ARG A 394 12.29 2.96 9.70
C ARG A 394 13.15 2.35 10.80
N ASP A 395 14.24 1.70 10.42
CA ASP A 395 15.08 0.97 11.38
C ASP A 395 15.98 1.93 12.17
N ALA A 396 16.35 3.07 11.63
CA ALA A 396 16.99 4.12 12.41
C ALA A 396 16.08 4.69 13.50
N LEU A 397 14.76 4.80 13.23
CA LEU A 397 13.78 5.29 14.20
C LEU A 397 13.53 4.28 15.33
N LYS A 398 13.18 3.02 15.00
CA LYS A 398 12.66 2.05 15.97
C LYS A 398 13.60 0.88 16.29
N GLY A 399 14.73 0.77 15.62
CA GLY A 399 15.64 -0.39 15.66
C GLY A 399 15.36 -1.39 14.56
N SER A 400 16.36 -2.21 14.22
CA SER A 400 16.28 -3.22 13.17
C SER A 400 15.10 -4.17 13.39
N VAL A 401 14.29 -4.41 12.37
CA VAL A 401 13.17 -5.37 12.43
C VAL A 401 13.68 -6.82 12.52
N PHE A 402 14.94 -7.08 12.16
CA PHE A 402 15.55 -8.40 12.23
C PHE A 402 16.10 -8.75 13.62
N GLU A 403 16.17 -7.78 14.54
CA GLU A 403 16.65 -7.94 15.90
C GLU A 403 15.58 -7.48 16.89
N ARG A 404 14.84 -8.41 17.47
CA ARG A 404 13.64 -8.14 18.27
C ARG A 404 13.84 -7.11 19.39
N SER A 405 15.00 -7.08 20.04
CA SER A 405 15.30 -6.17 21.15
C SER A 405 16.09 -4.93 20.75
N ASP A 406 16.44 -4.77 19.45
CA ASP A 406 17.22 -3.62 19.00
C ASP A 406 16.46 -2.32 19.25
N ARG A 407 17.20 -1.27 19.61
CA ARG A 407 16.72 0.09 19.85
C ARG A 407 16.95 0.95 18.62
N GLY A 408 16.19 2.02 18.49
CA GLY A 408 16.43 3.06 17.50
C GLY A 408 16.64 4.42 18.15
N PHE A 409 16.68 5.46 17.33
CA PHE A 409 16.85 6.85 17.77
C PHE A 409 15.82 7.23 18.87
N VAL A 410 14.55 6.90 18.67
CA VAL A 410 13.48 7.29 19.60
C VAL A 410 13.55 6.56 20.94
N SER A 411 14.25 5.44 21.00
CA SER A 411 14.48 4.65 22.21
C SER A 411 15.90 4.79 22.77
N GLY A 412 16.64 5.81 22.31
CA GLY A 412 17.93 6.22 22.88
C GLY A 412 19.16 5.50 22.33
N LYS A 413 19.12 4.95 21.11
CA LYS A 413 20.27 4.33 20.44
C LYS A 413 21.14 5.40 19.77
N PRO A 414 22.40 5.58 20.21
CA PRO A 414 23.32 6.50 19.54
C PRO A 414 23.81 5.92 18.20
N GLY A 415 24.38 6.79 17.34
CA GLY A 415 25.00 6.38 16.09
C GLY A 415 24.01 6.20 14.92
N THR A 416 22.73 6.51 15.12
CA THR A 416 21.69 6.44 14.07
C THR A 416 21.47 7.77 13.35
N GLU A 417 22.17 8.85 13.76
CA GLU A 417 21.92 10.22 13.33
C GLU A 417 22.04 10.39 11.83
N GLU A 418 23.02 9.76 11.17
CA GLU A 418 23.18 9.87 9.72
C GLU A 418 22.03 9.19 8.95
N SER A 419 21.53 8.05 9.44
CA SER A 419 20.33 7.40 8.87
C SER A 419 19.07 8.25 9.08
N ILE A 420 18.96 8.92 10.22
CA ILE A 420 17.88 9.89 10.48
C ILE A 420 17.97 11.07 9.51
N LYS A 421 19.14 11.67 9.35
CA LYS A 421 19.34 12.76 8.37
C LYS A 421 19.01 12.31 6.95
N PHE A 422 19.38 11.07 6.59
CA PHE A 422 19.09 10.48 5.30
C PHE A 422 17.57 10.38 5.06
N GLY A 423 16.80 9.95 6.04
CA GLY A 423 15.33 9.96 5.97
C GLY A 423 14.76 11.38 5.91
N ILE A 424 15.30 12.33 6.68
CA ILE A 424 14.86 13.74 6.67
C ILE A 424 14.98 14.35 5.28
N VAL A 425 16.03 14.04 4.52
CA VAL A 425 16.21 14.53 3.13
C VAL A 425 15.56 13.60 2.09
N ALA A 426 14.69 12.67 2.52
CA ALA A 426 13.99 11.73 1.63
C ALA A 426 14.93 10.92 0.73
N ALA A 427 16.01 10.38 1.29
CA ALA A 427 17.02 9.56 0.61
C ALA A 427 17.60 10.20 -0.66
N THR A 428 17.44 11.50 -0.84
CA THR A 428 18.06 12.30 -1.92
C THR A 428 19.50 12.66 -1.56
N ARG A 429 20.25 13.15 -2.55
CA ARG A 429 21.62 13.62 -2.32
C ARG A 429 21.63 14.89 -1.48
N HIS A 430 22.47 14.91 -0.44
CA HIS A 430 22.68 16.11 0.38
C HIS A 430 24.14 16.25 0.80
N PRO A 431 24.75 17.48 0.72
CA PRO A 431 26.19 17.66 0.94
C PRO A 431 26.65 17.46 2.40
N GLN A 432 25.74 17.50 3.37
CA GLN A 432 26.04 17.37 4.80
C GLN A 432 25.84 15.94 5.32
N LEU A 433 25.64 14.93 4.45
CA LEU A 433 25.49 13.53 4.87
C LEU A 433 26.77 12.74 4.64
N ASP A 434 27.12 11.94 5.64
CA ASP A 434 28.11 10.87 5.53
C ASP A 434 27.37 9.54 5.24
N TYR A 435 27.30 9.18 3.97
CA TYR A 435 26.57 7.97 3.52
C TYR A 435 27.18 6.67 4.04
N GLU A 436 28.49 6.64 4.36
CA GLU A 436 29.12 5.45 4.93
C GLU A 436 28.56 5.09 6.32
N ARG A 437 28.01 6.07 7.03
CA ARG A 437 27.40 5.91 8.35
C ARG A 437 25.90 5.65 8.30
N VAL A 438 25.26 5.68 7.13
CA VAL A 438 23.87 5.25 6.97
C VAL A 438 23.80 3.73 7.14
N ASN A 439 22.75 3.22 7.78
CA ASN A 439 22.65 1.80 8.14
C ASN A 439 22.74 0.85 6.93
N TYR A 440 21.88 0.96 5.93
CA TYR A 440 21.83 0.04 4.79
C TYR A 440 22.36 0.67 3.50
N SER A 441 21.90 1.86 3.17
CA SER A 441 22.19 2.52 1.88
C SER A 441 23.47 3.37 1.96
N LYS A 442 24.49 3.03 1.17
CA LYS A 442 25.76 3.77 1.14
C LYS A 442 25.83 4.87 0.06
N ALA A 443 24.67 5.20 -0.52
CA ALA A 443 24.50 6.25 -1.52
C ALA A 443 23.02 6.70 -1.54
N PRO A 444 22.71 7.91 -2.05
CA PRO A 444 21.35 8.32 -2.29
C PRO A 444 20.69 7.40 -3.33
N TRP A 445 19.45 7.00 -3.06
CA TRP A 445 18.69 6.13 -3.94
C TRP A 445 17.40 6.76 -4.47
N ALA A 446 17.09 8.01 -4.11
CA ALA A 446 15.98 8.78 -4.67
C ALA A 446 16.52 9.96 -5.48
N LYS A 447 15.96 10.20 -6.67
CA LYS A 447 16.24 11.39 -7.50
C LYS A 447 15.36 12.59 -7.12
N ALA A 448 14.26 12.31 -6.45
CA ALA A 448 13.32 13.32 -6.01
C ALA A 448 12.62 12.85 -4.72
N PRO A 449 12.22 13.75 -3.82
CA PRO A 449 11.70 13.38 -2.51
C PRO A 449 10.42 12.53 -2.59
N GLN A 450 9.59 12.68 -3.62
CA GLN A 450 8.40 11.86 -3.81
C GLN A 450 8.70 10.38 -4.11
N GLN A 451 9.95 10.00 -4.37
CA GLN A 451 10.35 8.61 -4.53
C GLN A 451 10.61 7.89 -3.20
N THR A 452 10.43 8.57 -2.08
CA THR A 452 10.70 8.02 -0.75
C THR A 452 9.46 8.00 0.12
N ILE A 453 9.09 6.81 0.61
CA ILE A 453 8.05 6.63 1.62
C ILE A 453 8.72 6.54 2.99
N ASN A 454 8.53 7.57 3.81
CA ASN A 454 9.04 7.64 5.17
C ASN A 454 8.03 7.11 6.19
N TYR A 455 8.41 6.14 6.98
CA TYR A 455 7.53 5.46 7.93
C TYR A 455 8.29 4.96 9.16
N ALA A 456 7.56 4.64 10.22
CA ALA A 456 8.10 4.01 11.43
C ALA A 456 7.53 2.61 11.65
N GLU A 457 6.31 2.35 11.18
CA GLU A 457 5.65 1.04 11.20
C GLU A 457 4.71 0.89 10.00
N CYS A 458 4.35 -0.34 9.67
CA CYS A 458 3.30 -0.75 8.75
C CYS A 458 2.59 -1.99 9.30
N HIS A 459 1.76 -2.66 8.49
CA HIS A 459 1.11 -3.91 8.91
C HIS A 459 2.10 -5.02 9.26
N ASP A 460 3.25 -5.08 8.57
CA ASP A 460 4.34 -6.02 8.83
C ASP A 460 5.13 -5.70 10.10
N ASN A 461 5.63 -6.72 10.74
CA ASN A 461 6.40 -6.65 11.98
C ASN A 461 5.59 -6.07 13.17
N HIS A 462 6.26 -5.88 14.32
CA HIS A 462 5.61 -5.28 15.48
C HIS A 462 5.14 -3.83 15.19
N THR A 463 3.98 -3.46 15.73
CA THR A 463 3.63 -2.04 15.82
C THR A 463 4.72 -1.28 16.58
N LEU A 464 4.86 0.01 16.37
CA LEU A 464 5.85 0.80 17.08
C LEU A 464 5.63 0.73 18.60
N TRP A 465 4.36 0.79 19.03
CA TRP A 465 4.02 0.67 20.44
C TRP A 465 4.48 -0.63 21.07
N ASP A 466 4.24 -1.76 20.42
CA ASP A 466 4.68 -3.08 20.87
C ASP A 466 6.21 -3.19 20.81
N ARG A 467 6.82 -2.67 19.74
CA ARG A 467 8.28 -2.63 19.59
C ARG A 467 8.95 -1.84 20.72
N LEU A 468 8.40 -0.69 21.10
CA LEU A 468 8.92 0.11 22.22
C LEU A 468 8.81 -0.62 23.56
N ALA A 469 7.73 -1.37 23.77
CA ALA A 469 7.59 -2.17 24.98
C ALA A 469 8.60 -3.34 25.04
N ILE A 470 8.95 -3.92 23.89
CA ILE A 470 9.94 -4.99 23.78
C ILE A 470 11.37 -4.45 23.95
N SER A 471 11.72 -3.36 23.26
CA SER A 471 13.09 -2.82 23.25
C SER A 471 13.41 -1.96 24.49
N ARG A 472 12.38 -1.42 25.16
CA ARG A 472 12.48 -0.61 26.38
C ARG A 472 11.52 -1.10 27.47
N PRO A 473 11.68 -2.36 27.95
CA PRO A 473 10.84 -2.90 29.02
C PRO A 473 11.05 -2.15 30.35
N ASP A 474 12.18 -1.47 30.50
CA ASP A 474 12.56 -0.61 31.63
C ASP A 474 11.84 0.75 31.62
N ALA A 475 11.36 1.23 30.47
CA ALA A 475 10.74 2.53 30.34
C ALA A 475 9.28 2.52 30.83
N PRO A 476 8.88 3.49 31.67
CA PRO A 476 7.49 3.66 32.04
C PRO A 476 6.64 3.99 30.81
N GLU A 477 5.34 3.69 30.87
CA GLU A 477 4.40 3.92 29.76
C GLU A 477 4.45 5.37 29.24
N ALA A 478 4.48 6.34 30.16
CA ALA A 478 4.55 7.75 29.78
C ALA A 478 5.80 8.12 28.98
N GLU A 479 6.92 7.42 29.19
CA GLU A 479 8.14 7.60 28.40
C GLU A 479 7.99 6.96 27.01
N ARG A 480 7.40 5.77 26.93
CA ARG A 480 7.09 5.12 25.63
C ARG A 480 6.12 5.93 24.79
N VAL A 481 5.13 6.60 25.41
CA VAL A 481 4.25 7.57 24.72
C VAL A 481 5.07 8.69 24.07
N LYS A 482 6.06 9.26 24.78
CA LYS A 482 6.95 10.28 24.19
C LYS A 482 7.79 9.73 23.03
N MET A 483 8.28 8.48 23.13
CA MET A 483 9.03 7.81 22.05
C MET A 483 8.13 7.66 20.79
N GLN A 484 6.87 7.25 20.95
CA GLN A 484 5.90 7.16 19.87
C GLN A 484 5.64 8.55 19.25
N GLN A 485 5.43 9.56 20.07
CA GLN A 485 5.22 10.95 19.62
C GLN A 485 6.44 11.51 18.88
N LEU A 486 7.66 11.18 19.35
CA LEU A 486 8.90 11.57 18.69
C LEU A 486 8.99 10.96 17.29
N ALA A 487 8.73 9.64 17.15
CA ALA A 487 8.75 8.96 15.86
C ALA A 487 7.75 9.56 14.87
N LEU A 488 6.50 9.77 15.31
CA LEU A 488 5.45 10.41 14.51
C LEU A 488 5.83 11.83 14.08
N SER A 489 6.44 12.61 14.99
CA SER A 489 6.94 13.94 14.66
C SER A 489 8.07 13.90 13.63
N MET A 490 8.99 12.92 13.72
CA MET A 490 10.09 12.77 12.79
C MET A 490 9.59 12.38 11.39
N VAL A 491 8.64 11.46 11.29
CA VAL A 491 8.02 11.06 10.00
C VAL A 491 7.30 12.25 9.36
N LEU A 492 6.53 13.03 10.13
CA LEU A 492 5.69 14.12 9.60
C LEU A 492 6.46 15.42 9.34
N THR A 493 7.67 15.60 9.88
CA THR A 493 8.54 16.75 9.60
C THR A 493 9.64 16.47 8.57
N ALA A 494 9.86 15.22 8.18
CA ALA A 494 10.80 14.86 7.12
C ALA A 494 10.29 15.24 5.73
N GLN A 495 11.18 15.42 4.77
CA GLN A 495 10.84 15.53 3.34
C GLN A 495 10.34 14.16 2.82
N GLY A 496 9.84 14.12 1.59
CA GLY A 496 9.28 12.90 1.01
C GLY A 496 7.81 12.67 1.35
N VAL A 497 7.33 11.45 1.28
CA VAL A 497 5.93 11.08 1.50
C VAL A 497 5.81 10.35 2.85
N PRO A 498 5.13 10.94 3.85
CA PRO A 498 4.91 10.29 5.12
C PRO A 498 3.84 9.20 5.01
N PHE A 499 4.07 8.12 5.73
CA PHE A 499 3.20 6.96 5.82
C PHE A 499 2.89 6.64 7.28
N LEU A 500 1.62 6.48 7.58
CA LEU A 500 1.09 6.14 8.89
C LEU A 500 0.32 4.82 8.82
N HIS A 501 0.57 3.91 9.77
CA HIS A 501 -0.23 2.72 9.96
C HIS A 501 -1.46 3.04 10.82
N ALA A 502 -2.63 2.53 10.44
CA ALA A 502 -3.89 2.81 11.13
C ALA A 502 -3.83 2.50 12.62
N GLY A 503 -4.19 3.50 13.43
CA GLY A 503 -4.18 3.40 14.89
C GLY A 503 -2.86 3.79 15.55
N MET A 504 -1.80 4.05 14.81
CA MET A 504 -0.51 4.51 15.31
C MET A 504 -0.64 5.81 16.13
N GLU A 505 -1.57 6.68 15.74
CA GLU A 505 -1.88 7.96 16.39
C GLU A 505 -2.58 7.80 17.75
N PHE A 506 -3.13 6.62 18.04
CA PHE A 506 -3.63 6.27 19.38
C PHE A 506 -2.99 5.00 19.94
N LEU A 507 -1.71 4.76 19.55
CA LEU A 507 -0.83 3.74 20.12
C LEU A 507 -1.35 2.31 19.93
N ARG A 508 -1.73 1.96 18.70
CA ARG A 508 -2.17 0.61 18.34
C ARG A 508 -1.21 -0.47 18.83
N SER A 509 -1.76 -1.49 19.47
CA SER A 509 -1.05 -2.71 19.83
C SER A 509 -1.65 -3.90 19.11
N LYS A 510 -0.83 -4.78 18.64
CA LYS A 510 -1.18 -6.14 18.18
C LYS A 510 -0.77 -7.19 19.22
N GLN A 511 -0.71 -6.79 20.51
CA GLN A 511 -0.41 -7.66 21.65
C GLN A 511 0.92 -8.41 21.51
N MET A 512 1.95 -7.73 20.97
CA MET A 512 3.28 -8.28 20.69
C MET A 512 3.33 -9.32 19.58
N GLU A 513 2.25 -9.49 18.81
CA GLU A 513 2.26 -10.35 17.62
C GLU A 513 2.99 -9.64 16.47
N GLU A 514 4.07 -10.25 16.01
CA GLU A 514 4.93 -9.69 14.96
C GLU A 514 4.36 -9.94 13.57
N ASN A 515 3.80 -11.13 13.36
CA ASN A 515 3.29 -11.57 12.06
C ASN A 515 1.82 -12.00 12.17
N SER A 516 0.95 -11.00 12.25
CA SER A 516 -0.47 -11.19 12.58
C SER A 516 -1.35 -11.48 11.35
N TYR A 517 -0.79 -11.93 10.22
CA TYR A 517 -1.50 -12.06 8.94
C TYR A 517 -2.75 -12.96 8.99
N GLN A 518 -2.77 -13.95 9.88
CA GLN A 518 -3.90 -14.86 10.11
C GLN A 518 -4.37 -14.86 11.57
N SER A 519 -3.89 -13.91 12.38
CA SER A 519 -4.33 -13.78 13.77
C SER A 519 -5.76 -13.24 13.83
N PRO A 520 -6.57 -13.60 14.86
CA PRO A 520 -7.97 -13.19 14.93
C PRO A 520 -8.16 -11.67 15.04
N ASP A 521 -9.41 -11.23 14.87
CA ASP A 521 -9.79 -9.81 15.02
C ASP A 521 -9.31 -9.20 16.35
N ALA A 522 -9.32 -9.96 17.42
CA ALA A 522 -8.87 -9.51 18.74
C ALA A 522 -7.43 -8.98 18.74
N ILE A 523 -6.59 -9.43 17.80
CA ILE A 523 -5.20 -8.95 17.60
C ILE A 523 -5.16 -7.82 16.58
N ASN A 524 -5.90 -7.94 15.47
CA ASN A 524 -5.78 -7.05 14.31
C ASN A 524 -6.71 -5.83 14.32
N GLN A 525 -7.87 -5.90 14.99
CA GLN A 525 -8.85 -4.82 15.01
C GLN A 525 -8.30 -3.52 15.63
N LEU A 526 -8.79 -2.38 15.16
CA LEU A 526 -8.52 -1.09 15.80
C LEU A 526 -9.33 -0.97 17.10
N ASP A 527 -8.64 -0.92 18.23
CA ASP A 527 -9.27 -0.67 19.53
C ASP A 527 -9.60 0.82 19.68
N TRP A 528 -10.81 1.20 19.33
CA TRP A 528 -11.29 2.57 19.38
C TRP A 528 -11.38 3.16 20.81
N GLY A 529 -11.34 2.32 21.86
CA GLY A 529 -11.27 2.76 23.25
C GLY A 529 -9.94 3.44 23.59
N ARG A 530 -8.84 3.03 22.95
CA ARG A 530 -7.51 3.64 23.11
C ARG A 530 -7.46 5.10 22.65
N LYS A 531 -8.32 5.49 21.72
CA LYS A 531 -8.40 6.85 21.18
C LYS A 531 -8.63 7.88 22.29
N LYS A 532 -9.53 7.60 23.25
CA LYS A 532 -9.76 8.50 24.41
C LYS A 532 -8.54 8.54 25.34
N GLN A 533 -7.93 7.40 25.59
CA GLN A 533 -6.78 7.27 26.49
C GLN A 533 -5.57 8.05 25.96
N HIS A 534 -5.39 8.06 24.64
CA HIS A 534 -4.24 8.65 23.95
C HIS A 534 -4.60 9.86 23.08
N ALA A 535 -5.67 10.56 23.41
CA ALA A 535 -6.18 11.72 22.67
C ALA A 535 -5.12 12.81 22.43
N GLY A 536 -4.15 12.95 23.35
CA GLY A 536 -3.04 13.90 23.18
C GLY A 536 -2.09 13.54 22.03
N THR A 537 -1.88 12.24 21.76
CA THR A 537 -1.06 11.81 20.63
C THR A 537 -1.81 11.94 19.31
N GLU A 538 -3.10 11.60 19.28
CA GLU A 538 -3.94 11.82 18.09
C GLU A 538 -3.99 13.31 17.73
N GLU A 539 -4.17 14.19 18.71
CA GLU A 539 -4.18 15.63 18.52
C GLU A 539 -2.84 16.13 17.97
N LEU A 540 -1.72 15.65 18.50
CA LEU A 540 -0.39 15.99 17.99
C LEU A 540 -0.25 15.57 16.51
N VAL A 541 -0.65 14.36 16.13
CA VAL A 541 -0.58 13.88 14.74
C VAL A 541 -1.44 14.74 13.83
N ARG A 542 -2.67 15.02 14.22
CA ARG A 542 -3.58 15.88 13.47
C ARG A 542 -2.97 17.27 13.21
N GLN A 543 -2.36 17.86 14.25
CA GLN A 543 -1.71 19.17 14.14
C GLN A 543 -0.43 19.13 13.30
N LEU A 544 0.37 18.07 13.39
CA LEU A 544 1.57 17.88 12.54
C LEU A 544 1.19 17.71 11.06
N ILE A 545 0.14 16.94 10.76
CA ILE A 545 -0.38 16.81 9.39
C ILE A 545 -0.84 18.19 8.89
N ARG A 546 -1.59 18.94 9.71
CA ARG A 546 -2.02 20.29 9.37
C ARG A 546 -0.83 21.20 9.11
N MET A 547 0.16 21.25 10.02
CA MET A 547 1.39 22.04 9.86
C MET A 547 2.10 21.70 8.56
N ARG A 548 2.30 20.40 8.28
CA ARG A 548 2.92 19.96 7.03
C ARG A 548 2.16 20.44 5.79
N ARG A 549 0.83 20.41 5.81
CA ARG A 549 -0.02 20.85 4.69
C ARG A 549 -0.01 22.37 4.50
N GLU A 550 0.10 23.15 5.59
CA GLU A 550 0.11 24.61 5.57
C GLU A 550 1.50 25.19 5.26
N HIS A 551 2.59 24.41 5.44
CA HIS A 551 3.97 24.86 5.30
C HIS A 551 4.71 24.10 4.19
N PRO A 552 4.87 24.70 2.98
CA PRO A 552 5.58 24.10 1.85
C PRO A 552 7.02 23.67 2.17
N ALA A 553 7.66 24.31 3.13
CA ALA A 553 9.03 23.98 3.56
C ALA A 553 9.20 22.51 3.98
N PHE A 554 8.14 21.85 4.47
CA PHE A 554 8.15 20.42 4.80
C PHE A 554 7.88 19.49 3.59
N ARG A 555 7.59 20.07 2.41
CA ARG A 555 7.10 19.33 1.22
C ARG A 555 7.81 19.76 -0.05
N MET A 556 9.11 20.02 0.03
CA MET A 556 9.92 20.38 -1.14
C MET A 556 9.81 19.32 -2.23
N ALA A 557 9.70 19.74 -3.48
CA ALA A 557 9.36 18.86 -4.59
C ALA A 557 10.59 18.27 -5.30
N THR A 558 11.78 18.85 -5.08
CA THR A 558 13.00 18.46 -5.80
C THR A 558 14.21 18.29 -4.86
N GLU A 559 15.16 17.46 -5.30
CA GLU A 559 16.47 17.33 -4.63
C GLU A 559 17.18 18.68 -4.52
N ALA A 560 17.13 19.50 -5.57
CA ALA A 560 17.78 20.80 -5.60
C ALA A 560 17.21 21.77 -4.56
N GLU A 561 15.88 21.79 -4.40
CA GLU A 561 15.23 22.58 -3.34
C GLU A 561 15.68 22.13 -1.95
N ILE A 562 15.76 20.82 -1.70
CA ILE A 562 16.24 20.27 -0.41
C ILE A 562 17.69 20.69 -0.16
N GLN A 563 18.58 20.52 -1.12
CA GLN A 563 19.99 20.89 -0.98
C GLN A 563 20.21 22.38 -0.72
N GLN A 564 19.38 23.24 -1.31
CA GLN A 564 19.49 24.69 -1.18
C GLN A 564 18.81 25.23 0.09
N ASN A 565 17.73 24.60 0.55
CA ASN A 565 16.84 25.16 1.54
C ASN A 565 16.73 24.35 2.83
N LEU A 566 17.35 23.17 2.92
CA LEU A 566 17.50 22.41 4.16
C LEU A 566 18.97 22.37 4.56
N ARG A 567 19.26 22.75 5.82
CA ARG A 567 20.61 22.71 6.36
C ARG A 567 20.59 22.07 7.74
N PHE A 568 21.40 21.01 7.92
CA PHE A 568 21.62 20.47 9.26
C PHE A 568 22.47 21.42 10.10
N LEU A 569 22.02 21.65 11.35
CA LEU A 569 22.72 22.46 12.33
C LEU A 569 23.74 21.60 13.07
N GLU A 570 24.85 22.20 13.46
CA GLU A 570 25.84 21.54 14.30
C GLU A 570 25.28 21.34 15.71
N VAL A 571 25.29 20.11 16.19
CA VAL A 571 24.83 19.74 17.53
C VAL A 571 25.96 19.03 18.27
N LYS A 572 25.99 19.19 19.61
CA LYS A 572 26.96 18.51 20.48
C LYS A 572 26.29 17.30 21.14
N GLY A 573 26.96 16.15 21.05
CA GLY A 573 26.47 14.92 21.64
C GLY A 573 25.74 14.02 20.64
N GLU A 574 25.41 12.83 21.11
CA GLU A 574 24.76 11.77 20.34
C GLU A 574 23.24 11.84 20.48
N ASN A 575 22.53 11.14 19.60
CA ASN A 575 21.09 10.96 19.59
C ASN A 575 20.32 12.30 19.59
N LEU A 576 20.85 13.26 18.83
CA LEU A 576 20.33 14.61 18.67
C LEU A 576 20.49 15.03 17.21
N VAL A 577 19.42 15.49 16.56
CA VAL A 577 19.43 15.98 15.18
C VAL A 577 18.69 17.31 15.12
N ALA A 578 19.30 18.30 14.49
CA ALA A 578 18.68 19.61 14.26
C ALA A 578 18.87 20.05 12.81
N PHE A 579 17.86 20.66 12.24
CA PHE A 579 17.95 21.23 10.90
C PHE A 579 17.12 22.51 10.77
N ALA A 580 17.52 23.35 9.84
CA ALA A 580 16.83 24.57 9.47
C ALA A 580 16.28 24.46 8.04
N LEU A 581 15.08 24.98 7.83
CA LEU A 581 14.44 25.12 6.52
C LEU A 581 14.33 26.61 6.17
N ASN A 582 14.73 26.98 4.96
CA ASN A 582 14.54 28.32 4.41
C ASN A 582 13.13 28.39 3.78
N GLY A 583 12.12 28.64 4.62
CA GLY A 583 10.74 28.67 4.18
C GLY A 583 10.45 29.77 3.18
N GLN A 584 11.07 30.96 3.35
CA GLN A 584 10.87 32.08 2.43
C GLN A 584 11.22 31.71 0.98
N ALA A 585 12.28 30.93 0.77
CA ALA A 585 12.72 30.53 -0.57
C ALA A 585 11.75 29.59 -1.27
N VAL A 586 10.92 28.89 -0.52
CA VAL A 586 9.93 27.92 -1.07
C VAL A 586 8.48 28.42 -0.92
N GLY A 587 8.29 29.73 -0.67
CA GLY A 587 6.98 30.38 -0.59
C GLY A 587 6.21 30.09 0.71
N ASP A 588 6.92 29.71 1.77
CA ASP A 588 6.31 29.47 3.08
C ASP A 588 6.05 30.80 3.82
N ARG A 589 4.98 30.84 4.62
CA ARG A 589 4.68 31.99 5.48
C ARG A 589 5.66 32.14 6.66
N TRP A 590 6.30 31.05 7.10
CA TRP A 590 7.40 31.05 8.04
C TRP A 590 8.71 31.26 7.31
N LYS A 591 9.42 32.33 7.63
CA LYS A 591 10.65 32.71 6.92
C LYS A 591 11.74 31.66 7.08
N THR A 592 11.98 31.24 8.33
CA THR A 592 12.93 30.20 8.69
C THR A 592 12.28 29.27 9.71
N ILE A 593 12.46 27.97 9.54
CA ILE A 593 11.95 26.97 10.45
C ILE A 593 13.12 26.18 11.00
N ILE A 594 13.17 25.99 12.31
CA ILE A 594 14.14 25.08 12.96
C ILE A 594 13.39 23.91 13.56
N VAL A 595 13.83 22.71 13.24
CA VAL A 595 13.33 21.45 13.80
C VAL A 595 14.45 20.79 14.56
N VAL A 596 14.15 20.34 15.78
CA VAL A 596 15.10 19.64 16.63
C VAL A 596 14.48 18.37 17.17
N HIS A 597 15.14 17.24 16.97
CA HIS A 597 14.76 15.94 17.50
C HIS A 597 15.77 15.50 18.54
N ASN A 598 15.31 15.30 19.79
CA ASN A 598 16.12 14.80 20.89
C ASN A 598 15.63 13.41 21.30
N GLY A 599 16.39 12.39 20.99
CA GLY A 599 16.12 10.98 21.39
C GLY A 599 16.70 10.61 22.76
N ASN A 600 17.45 11.52 23.42
CA ASN A 600 17.96 11.29 24.76
C ASN A 600 16.85 11.44 25.81
N ALA A 601 16.99 10.74 26.94
CA ALA A 601 16.05 10.87 28.05
C ALA A 601 16.13 12.24 28.76
N ASP A 602 17.30 12.88 28.73
CA ASP A 602 17.59 14.17 29.36
C ASP A 602 17.45 15.34 28.38
N THR A 603 17.31 16.54 28.94
CA THR A 603 17.30 17.79 28.18
C THR A 603 18.65 18.05 27.52
N ARG A 604 18.66 18.41 26.24
CA ARG A 604 19.85 18.78 25.48
C ARG A 604 19.81 20.24 25.06
N GLY A 605 20.99 20.88 25.08
CA GLY A 605 21.15 22.27 24.63
C GLY A 605 21.65 22.32 23.19
N ILE A 606 21.04 23.20 22.38
CA ILE A 606 21.58 23.55 21.06
C ILE A 606 21.78 25.05 20.94
N ALA A 607 22.75 25.47 20.10
CA ALA A 607 22.90 26.87 19.71
C ALA A 607 21.92 27.20 18.59
N LEU A 608 21.17 28.29 18.74
CA LEU A 608 20.29 28.80 17.69
C LEU A 608 21.03 29.87 16.86
N PRO A 609 20.78 29.96 15.57
CA PRO A 609 21.13 31.16 14.79
C PRO A 609 20.49 32.41 15.40
N SER A 610 21.10 33.58 15.14
CA SER A 610 20.51 34.87 15.57
C SER A 610 19.15 35.04 14.90
N GLY A 611 18.12 35.40 15.70
CA GLY A 611 16.76 35.57 15.23
C GLY A 611 15.77 35.79 16.38
N LYS A 612 14.53 36.12 16.03
CA LYS A 612 13.40 36.21 16.95
C LYS A 612 12.51 35.02 16.77
N TRP A 613 12.77 33.98 17.54
CA TRP A 613 12.11 32.69 17.39
C TRP A 613 10.75 32.66 18.11
N ARG A 614 9.78 31.99 17.50
CA ARG A 614 8.53 31.56 18.12
C ARG A 614 8.51 30.03 18.15
N VAL A 615 8.02 29.47 19.26
CA VAL A 615 7.95 28.02 19.45
C VAL A 615 6.59 27.53 18.98
N ALA A 616 6.57 26.78 17.88
CA ALA A 616 5.37 26.17 17.32
C ALA A 616 5.05 24.82 17.97
N LEU A 617 6.08 23.99 18.25
CA LEU A 617 5.92 22.66 18.87
C LEU A 617 6.90 22.52 20.03
N GLU A 618 6.41 22.10 21.20
CA GLU A 618 7.21 21.77 22.38
C GLU A 618 6.48 20.74 23.24
N GLY A 619 7.22 19.71 23.73
CA GLY A 619 6.66 18.72 24.66
C GLY A 619 5.45 17.95 24.12
N GLY A 620 5.43 17.67 22.83
CA GLY A 620 4.32 16.95 22.17
C GLY A 620 3.04 17.80 21.99
N LYS A 621 3.15 19.11 22.09
CA LYS A 621 2.00 20.03 21.93
C LYS A 621 2.33 21.18 20.99
N MET A 622 1.45 21.41 20.02
CA MET A 622 1.51 22.59 19.17
C MET A 622 0.94 23.80 19.91
N ALA A 623 1.58 24.94 19.75
CA ALA A 623 1.02 26.21 20.21
C ALA A 623 -0.22 26.58 19.36
N ALA A 624 -1.22 27.18 19.97
CA ALA A 624 -2.31 27.81 19.22
C ALA A 624 -1.75 28.99 18.39
N GLU A 625 -2.29 29.20 17.20
CA GLU A 625 -1.88 30.30 16.32
C GLU A 625 -2.00 31.65 17.03
N GLY A 626 -0.90 32.42 17.04
CA GLY A 626 -0.79 33.69 17.73
C GLY A 626 -0.49 33.62 19.24
N ALA A 627 -0.45 32.40 19.81
CA ALA A 627 -0.10 32.17 21.22
C ALA A 627 1.28 31.52 21.39
N GLU A 628 2.11 31.50 20.33
CA GLU A 628 3.42 30.89 20.33
C GLU A 628 4.36 31.65 21.30
N ARG A 629 5.04 30.89 22.14
CA ARG A 629 6.03 31.43 23.07
C ARG A 629 7.23 32.01 22.32
N GLN A 630 7.58 33.27 22.60
CA GLN A 630 8.80 33.88 22.07
C GLN A 630 10.04 33.31 22.74
N HIS A 631 11.09 33.10 21.95
CA HIS A 631 12.38 32.64 22.42
C HIS A 631 13.49 33.52 21.83
N SER A 632 14.20 34.25 22.69
CA SER A 632 15.23 35.20 22.30
C SER A 632 16.64 34.80 22.74
N SER A 633 16.79 33.71 23.48
CA SER A 633 18.11 33.18 23.89
C SER A 633 18.82 32.56 22.70
N PRO A 634 20.15 32.74 22.56
CA PRO A 634 20.95 32.01 21.58
C PRO A 634 21.10 30.52 21.88
N ALA A 635 20.69 30.07 23.07
CA ALA A 635 20.70 28.66 23.47
C ALA A 635 19.27 28.17 23.68
N LEU A 636 18.92 27.04 23.07
CA LEU A 636 17.65 26.35 23.22
C LEU A 636 17.81 25.10 24.06
N ALA A 637 17.03 24.94 25.11
CA ALA A 637 16.91 23.70 25.87
C ALA A 637 15.80 22.85 25.25
N VAL A 638 16.16 21.67 24.73
CA VAL A 638 15.24 20.73 24.08
C VAL A 638 14.95 19.60 25.07
N PRO A 639 13.70 19.44 25.52
CA PRO A 639 13.33 18.39 26.47
C PRO A 639 13.70 16.99 25.96
N GLY A 640 13.92 16.07 26.89
CA GLY A 640 14.22 14.68 26.53
C GLY A 640 13.05 13.99 25.83
N ILE A 641 13.36 13.12 24.88
CA ILE A 641 12.44 12.34 24.05
C ILE A 641 11.35 13.26 23.46
N SER A 642 11.79 14.22 22.65
CA SER A 642 10.86 15.21 22.09
C SER A 642 11.33 15.81 20.76
N THR A 643 10.38 16.36 20.04
CA THR A 643 10.63 17.28 18.92
C THR A 643 10.27 18.69 19.34
N MET A 644 11.12 19.66 18.95
CA MET A 644 10.77 21.08 18.97
C MET A 644 10.75 21.64 17.57
N VAL A 645 9.78 22.51 17.29
CA VAL A 645 9.70 23.30 16.06
C VAL A 645 9.63 24.76 16.42
N LEU A 646 10.57 25.54 15.87
CA LEU A 646 10.62 26.99 16.02
C LEU A 646 10.55 27.65 14.64
N PHE A 647 10.04 28.87 14.59
CA PHE A 647 9.98 29.65 13.35
C PHE A 647 10.20 31.15 13.58
N GLU A 648 10.60 31.83 12.52
CA GLU A 648 10.71 33.28 12.42
C GLU A 648 9.80 33.83 11.32
#